data_03e2c99121b3922171a0568ecb503e5f
#
_entry.id   03e2c99121b3922171a0568ecb503e5f
#
_cell.length_a   1.000
_cell.length_b   1.000
_cell.length_c   1.000
_cell.angle_alpha   90.00
_cell.angle_beta   90.00
_cell.angle_gamma   90.00
#
_symmetry.space_group_name_H-M   'P 1'
#
loop_
_entity.id
_entity.type
_entity.pdbx_description
1 polymer ?
#
loop_
_entity_poly.entity_id
_entity_poly.type
_entity_poly.pdbx_seq_one_letter_code
_entity_poly.pdbx_strand_id
1 'polypeptide(L)'
;MINLKNRSRREGSLDDSIDTIIPTEEGKNDIINDMRISRKQGVSRWFSRLTFKNKILTLLGAGIVVGGLFLFLVFAWFARDLPAPGKLTQVNDSATIFYDRDGKVLFELYKDKNRLPVKGDEIPDLMKKATISIEDKDFYKHKGISESGLIRALLVSPLTGGGVQGGSTITQQLIKLVLLDSERTASRKIKEMILAIEIERRYSKDEILELYLNEIPYGGTMYGVGSAAKGYFGKSPSDLTLVEMAFLAGLPQLPSQYSPFIGAKDAWKYRTTAVLRRMREEGYITKKEELEALTKMNSLKFSTPKLSINAPHFVFYVQDLIEREYGVKLSGKGLRVYTTLSLEVQKIAEQIVKDEIEKLKGYQVGNGAAVVLDSKTGEVLAMVGSYDFNNDKYGKFNAALGLRQPGSTIKPITYATAFEKGYTPSTVVMDVQTTFPNQGSQEYKPVNYDGKFRGPTQLRFALGNSYNIPAVKVLALVGVKDFLRKAESMGLKTFAPTQQNINRFGLAITLGGGESTLLDMTGAFSVLARGGKSNDVLPIKEVKDRRGFTVYKPKRNSSQQVITSQASFLISHILSDNVARTDAFGPSSYLNIPGKTVAVKTGTTNDKRDNWTIGYTNDVTVGVWVGNNDNSPMNPRIASGITGASPIWSNIMKKLLTDKKLKYSDGIMKQPSGIKALIVDAYLGGLPKDGYPTRSEYFVDGTEPKDVSAFYKKLKISKSNGKLANDVEIRSGNYEEKDFIVITENDPVSSDNKNRWQEAIDAWVRDQAEKGNDKFKYPTESSDANADSVGVSIKSPGNESKVGSNFEVKAVFSSMEKIKNVKIYANGVEKVNIDGDNKDITRSITLDKGTYEIKVVAKNEKDKSGEASVKIGVDMSWNEAPTGVPTGVPTATPTPTPALP
;
A
#
# COMPACT_ATOMS: atom_id res chain seq x y z
N MET A 1 -39.47 -0.34 -17.57
CA MET A 1 -40.59 0.63 -17.73
C MET A 1 -40.77 0.94 -19.18
N ILE A 2 -41.96 0.72 -19.60
CA ILE A 2 -42.82 1.27 -20.65
C ILE A 2 -42.60 0.62 -21.99
N ASN A 3 -43.42 -0.37 -22.46
CA ASN A 3 -44.81 -0.39 -22.86
C ASN A 3 -45.06 0.53 -24.08
N LEU A 4 -45.65 0.11 -25.16
CA LEU A 4 -46.96 -0.37 -25.49
C LEU A 4 -47.08 -0.37 -27.03
N LYS A 5 -47.62 -1.36 -27.63
CA LYS A 5 -49.10 -1.53 -28.02
C LYS A 5 -49.46 -1.00 -29.39
N ASN A 6 -49.99 -1.94 -30.17
CA ASN A 6 -51.23 -2.04 -30.86
C ASN A 6 -51.62 -1.09 -32.05
N ARG A 7 -52.07 -1.71 -33.12
CA ARG A 7 -53.47 -1.68 -33.68
C ARG A 7 -53.39 -2.00 -35.19
N SER A 8 -54.02 -2.92 -35.67
CA SER A 8 -55.45 -3.33 -35.90
C SER A 8 -56.01 -2.90 -37.23
N ARG A 9 -56.67 -3.86 -37.91
CA ARG A 9 -57.87 -3.85 -38.75
C ARG A 9 -57.85 -3.15 -40.09
N ARG A 10 -58.29 -3.80 -41.15
CA ARG A 10 -59.66 -4.15 -41.61
C ARG A 10 -59.63 -4.74 -43.02
N GLU A 11 -60.24 -5.87 -43.25
CA GLU A 11 -61.48 -6.17 -43.93
C GLU A 11 -61.61 -5.74 -45.41
N GLY A 12 -62.04 -6.71 -46.21
CA GLY A 12 -62.75 -6.49 -47.49
C GLY A 12 -62.85 -7.70 -48.39
N SER A 13 -63.96 -8.31 -48.45
CA SER A 13 -64.56 -9.44 -49.12
C SER A 13 -64.53 -9.40 -50.63
N LEU A 14 -64.64 -10.52 -51.24
CA LEU A 14 -65.65 -11.05 -52.22
C LEU A 14 -65.05 -12.07 -53.16
N ASP A 15 -65.56 -13.24 -53.05
CA ASP A 15 -66.29 -14.12 -53.99
C ASP A 15 -65.69 -14.31 -55.42
N ASP A 16 -65.45 -15.52 -55.81
CA ASP A 16 -66.20 -16.37 -56.69
C ASP A 16 -65.51 -17.72 -56.96
N SER A 17 -66.31 -18.72 -56.79
CA SER A 17 -66.26 -20.10 -57.17
C SER A 17 -65.39 -20.54 -58.35
N ILE A 18 -64.58 -21.68 -58.21
CA ILE A 18 -64.49 -22.79 -59.10
C ILE A 18 -64.06 -24.07 -58.37
N ASP A 19 -64.93 -25.08 -58.45
CA ASP A 19 -64.68 -26.43 -57.95
C ASP A 19 -63.42 -27.03 -58.48
N THR A 20 -62.54 -27.52 -57.67
CA THR A 20 -61.65 -28.64 -58.04
C THR A 20 -61.42 -29.49 -56.81
N ILE A 21 -61.80 -30.73 -56.87
CA ILE A 21 -61.64 -31.75 -55.81
C ILE A 21 -60.19 -31.96 -55.48
N ILE A 22 -59.83 -31.59 -54.21
CA ILE A 22 -58.56 -31.99 -53.60
C ILE A 22 -58.91 -32.93 -52.45
N PRO A 23 -58.20 -34.07 -52.29
CA PRO A 23 -58.48 -35.01 -51.22
C PRO A 23 -57.98 -34.42 -49.92
N THR A 24 -58.71 -34.58 -48.85
CA THR A 24 -58.57 -34.07 -47.50
C THR A 24 -57.24 -34.45 -46.92
N GLU A 25 -56.62 -33.46 -46.21
CA GLU A 25 -55.32 -33.57 -45.48
C GLU A 25 -55.29 -34.64 -44.36
N GLU A 26 -56.41 -35.23 -43.97
CA GLU A 26 -56.48 -36.24 -42.89
C GLU A 26 -55.79 -37.58 -43.29
N GLY A 27 -55.79 -37.98 -44.59
CA GLY A 27 -55.13 -39.22 -44.99
C GLY A 27 -53.58 -39.18 -45.05
N LYS A 28 -52.94 -37.95 -45.10
CA LYS A 28 -51.50 -37.82 -45.12
C LYS A 28 -50.87 -37.78 -43.76
N ASN A 29 -51.60 -37.27 -42.75
CA ASN A 29 -51.09 -37.19 -41.39
C ASN A 29 -51.07 -38.54 -40.69
N ASP A 30 -51.97 -39.43 -40.99
CA ASP A 30 -52.00 -40.79 -40.39
C ASP A 30 -50.86 -41.66 -40.90
N ILE A 31 -50.49 -41.60 -42.19
CA ILE A 31 -49.35 -42.33 -42.69
C ILE A 31 -48.01 -41.81 -42.19
N ILE A 32 -47.87 -40.50 -41.98
CA ILE A 32 -46.63 -39.91 -41.43
C ILE A 32 -46.52 -40.17 -39.93
N ASN A 33 -47.63 -40.15 -39.18
CA ASN A 33 -47.63 -40.48 -37.76
C ASN A 33 -47.42 -41.99 -37.54
N ASP A 34 -47.94 -42.85 -38.33
CA ASP A 34 -47.71 -44.32 -38.22
C ASP A 34 -46.28 -44.72 -38.51
N MET A 35 -45.61 -44.07 -39.48
CA MET A 35 -44.18 -44.29 -39.74
C MET A 35 -43.27 -43.69 -38.60
N ARG A 36 -43.68 -42.59 -37.96
CA ARG A 36 -42.94 -42.04 -36.79
C ARG A 36 -43.14 -42.88 -35.53
N ILE A 37 -44.32 -43.45 -35.32
CA ILE A 37 -44.63 -44.29 -34.16
C ILE A 37 -43.93 -45.67 -34.30
N SER A 38 -43.87 -46.26 -35.49
CA SER A 38 -43.20 -47.54 -35.69
C SER A 38 -41.66 -47.47 -35.56
N ARG A 39 -41.01 -46.37 -36.00
CA ARG A 39 -39.59 -46.18 -35.79
C ARG A 39 -39.23 -45.89 -34.29
N LYS A 40 -40.05 -45.14 -33.55
CA LYS A 40 -39.81 -44.90 -32.11
C LYS A 40 -39.97 -46.17 -31.29
N GLN A 41 -40.93 -47.04 -31.68
CA GLN A 41 -41.15 -48.30 -30.94
C GLN A 41 -40.02 -49.33 -31.22
N GLY A 42 -39.37 -49.32 -32.40
CA GLY A 42 -38.27 -50.21 -32.71
C GLY A 42 -37.04 -49.97 -31.85
N VAL A 43 -36.60 -48.70 -31.74
CA VAL A 43 -35.41 -48.34 -30.97
C VAL A 43 -35.65 -48.49 -29.47
N SER A 44 -36.81 -48.10 -28.97
CA SER A 44 -37.20 -48.26 -27.55
C SER A 44 -37.28 -49.72 -27.13
N ARG A 45 -37.86 -50.62 -28.00
CA ARG A 45 -37.93 -52.05 -27.71
C ARG A 45 -36.56 -52.72 -27.80
N TRP A 46 -35.71 -52.28 -28.70
CA TRP A 46 -34.32 -52.79 -28.81
C TRP A 46 -33.52 -52.38 -27.57
N PHE A 47 -33.56 -51.11 -27.18
CA PHE A 47 -32.86 -50.59 -26.01
C PHE A 47 -33.38 -51.21 -24.68
N SER A 48 -34.67 -51.48 -24.56
CA SER A 48 -35.24 -52.12 -23.37
C SER A 48 -34.77 -53.59 -23.18
N ARG A 49 -34.45 -54.31 -24.28
CA ARG A 49 -33.97 -55.70 -24.27
C ARG A 49 -32.48 -55.89 -23.97
N LEU A 50 -31.72 -54.80 -23.93
CA LEU A 50 -30.27 -54.82 -23.59
C LEU A 50 -30.09 -55.08 -22.10
N THR A 51 -29.07 -55.83 -21.74
CA THR A 51 -28.64 -55.96 -20.32
C THR A 51 -28.17 -54.60 -19.84
N PHE A 52 -28.20 -54.36 -18.52
CA PHE A 52 -27.79 -53.08 -17.93
C PHE A 52 -26.41 -52.60 -18.40
N LYS A 53 -25.45 -53.53 -18.49
CA LYS A 53 -24.09 -53.28 -19.01
C LYS A 53 -24.09 -52.77 -20.44
N ASN A 54 -24.92 -53.37 -21.33
CA ASN A 54 -25.03 -53.01 -22.74
C ASN A 54 -25.81 -51.68 -22.92
N LYS A 55 -26.73 -51.34 -22.07
CA LYS A 55 -27.40 -50.02 -22.07
C LYS A 55 -26.41 -48.89 -21.76
N ILE A 56 -25.53 -49.05 -20.76
CA ILE A 56 -24.48 -48.09 -20.42
C ILE A 56 -23.50 -47.96 -21.60
N LEU A 57 -23.07 -49.09 -22.22
CA LEU A 57 -22.20 -49.08 -23.39
C LEU A 57 -22.84 -48.40 -24.61
N THR A 58 -24.13 -48.59 -24.85
CA THR A 58 -24.84 -47.94 -25.95
C THR A 58 -25.01 -46.43 -25.70
N LEU A 59 -25.31 -46.00 -24.45
CA LEU A 59 -25.40 -44.58 -24.08
C LEU A 59 -24.03 -43.90 -24.15
N LEU A 60 -22.97 -44.56 -23.71
CA LEU A 60 -21.60 -44.07 -23.84
C LEU A 60 -21.21 -43.96 -25.34
N GLY A 61 -21.51 -45.00 -26.16
CA GLY A 61 -21.26 -44.95 -27.58
C GLY A 61 -22.06 -43.85 -28.31
N ALA A 62 -23.33 -43.69 -27.99
CA ALA A 62 -24.14 -42.59 -28.50
C ALA A 62 -23.62 -41.20 -28.02
N GLY A 63 -23.20 -41.07 -26.77
CA GLY A 63 -22.57 -39.87 -26.24
C GLY A 63 -21.28 -39.50 -26.96
N ILE A 64 -20.43 -40.49 -27.26
CA ILE A 64 -19.19 -40.30 -28.04
C ILE A 64 -19.52 -39.86 -29.49
N VAL A 65 -20.51 -40.46 -30.13
CA VAL A 65 -20.92 -40.07 -31.52
C VAL A 65 -21.51 -38.65 -31.53
N VAL A 66 -22.42 -38.33 -30.62
CA VAL A 66 -23.01 -36.99 -30.52
C VAL A 66 -21.95 -35.96 -30.15
N GLY A 67 -21.06 -36.27 -29.20
CA GLY A 67 -19.92 -35.42 -28.82
C GLY A 67 -18.95 -35.24 -30.00
N GLY A 68 -18.64 -36.28 -30.74
CA GLY A 68 -17.83 -36.22 -31.94
C GLY A 68 -18.46 -35.37 -33.06
N LEU A 69 -19.77 -35.50 -33.27
CA LEU A 69 -20.49 -34.66 -34.24
C LEU A 69 -20.54 -33.20 -33.84
N PHE A 70 -20.75 -32.91 -32.53
CA PHE A 70 -20.70 -31.56 -31.98
C PHE A 70 -19.31 -30.97 -32.18
N LEU A 71 -18.26 -31.67 -31.82
CA LEU A 71 -16.87 -31.25 -32.03
C LEU A 71 -16.55 -30.98 -33.48
N PHE A 72 -17.05 -31.86 -34.39
CA PHE A 72 -16.90 -31.67 -35.83
C PHE A 72 -17.60 -30.41 -36.34
N LEU A 73 -18.83 -30.12 -35.89
CA LEU A 73 -19.55 -28.90 -36.23
C LEU A 73 -18.86 -27.63 -35.72
N VAL A 74 -18.35 -27.66 -34.48
CA VAL A 74 -17.52 -26.57 -33.92
C VAL A 74 -16.25 -26.40 -34.76
N PHE A 75 -15.58 -27.48 -35.09
CA PHE A 75 -14.39 -27.46 -35.96
C PHE A 75 -14.71 -26.86 -37.34
N ALA A 76 -15.77 -27.31 -38.01
CA ALA A 76 -16.19 -26.83 -39.32
C ALA A 76 -16.59 -25.31 -39.27
N TRP A 77 -17.20 -24.87 -38.18
CA TRP A 77 -17.55 -23.46 -37.98
C TRP A 77 -16.31 -22.58 -37.93
N PHE A 78 -15.31 -22.94 -37.11
CA PHE A 78 -14.08 -22.17 -36.97
C PHE A 78 -13.13 -22.31 -38.16
N ALA A 79 -13.23 -23.37 -38.94
CA ALA A 79 -12.41 -23.58 -40.13
C ALA A 79 -12.73 -22.63 -41.31
N ARG A 80 -13.91 -21.97 -41.32
CA ARG A 80 -14.33 -21.05 -42.37
C ARG A 80 -13.46 -19.81 -42.52
N ASP A 81 -12.98 -19.25 -41.35
CA ASP A 81 -12.27 -17.96 -41.30
C ASP A 81 -10.77 -18.14 -41.04
N LEU A 82 -10.18 -19.28 -41.39
CA LEU A 82 -8.78 -19.53 -41.17
C LEU A 82 -7.89 -18.89 -42.25
N PRO A 83 -6.76 -18.27 -41.86
CA PRO A 83 -5.77 -17.80 -42.82
C PRO A 83 -5.15 -18.98 -43.59
N ALA A 84 -4.85 -18.77 -44.87
CA ALA A 84 -4.21 -19.80 -45.68
C ALA A 84 -2.84 -20.20 -45.10
N PRO A 85 -2.54 -21.47 -44.87
CA PRO A 85 -1.25 -21.94 -44.34
C PRO A 85 -0.03 -21.50 -45.16
N GLY A 86 -0.15 -21.27 -46.46
CA GLY A 86 0.93 -20.72 -47.31
C GLY A 86 1.41 -19.29 -46.89
N LYS A 87 0.69 -18.59 -45.99
CA LYS A 87 1.17 -17.32 -45.40
C LYS A 87 2.30 -17.50 -44.42
N LEU A 88 2.62 -18.72 -43.98
CA LEU A 88 3.78 -18.97 -43.10
C LEU A 88 5.10 -18.57 -43.73
N THR A 89 5.20 -18.70 -45.08
CA THR A 89 6.42 -18.34 -45.82
C THR A 89 6.39 -16.92 -46.41
N GLN A 90 5.27 -16.19 -46.29
CA GLN A 90 5.16 -14.82 -46.79
C GLN A 90 5.71 -13.83 -45.73
N VAL A 91 6.83 -13.23 -46.05
CA VAL A 91 7.49 -12.19 -45.21
C VAL A 91 6.66 -10.91 -45.24
N ASN A 92 6.07 -10.55 -44.09
CA ASN A 92 5.39 -9.27 -43.91
C ASN A 92 6.36 -8.23 -43.39
N ASP A 93 6.98 -7.42 -44.24
CA ASP A 93 8.13 -6.54 -44.01
C ASP A 93 7.80 -5.18 -43.40
N SER A 94 6.90 -5.08 -42.43
CA SER A 94 6.57 -3.76 -41.88
C SER A 94 7.03 -3.59 -40.45
N ALA A 95 7.83 -2.54 -40.21
CA ALA A 95 8.24 -2.13 -38.88
C ALA A 95 7.07 -1.81 -37.97
N THR A 96 7.10 -2.27 -36.72
CA THR A 96 6.29 -1.70 -35.67
C THR A 96 6.99 -0.47 -35.12
N ILE A 97 6.28 0.68 -35.09
CA ILE A 97 6.86 1.94 -34.72
C ILE A 97 6.26 2.39 -33.40
N PHE A 98 7.15 2.73 -32.45
CA PHE A 98 6.78 3.34 -31.18
C PHE A 98 6.88 4.85 -31.29
N TYR A 99 5.81 5.53 -30.91
CA TYR A 99 5.71 6.97 -30.90
C TYR A 99 5.60 7.50 -29.48
N ASP A 100 6.13 8.68 -29.22
CA ASP A 100 5.84 9.45 -28.03
C ASP A 100 4.42 10.02 -28.08
N ARG A 101 4.03 10.76 -27.04
CA ARG A 101 2.69 11.37 -26.93
C ARG A 101 2.37 12.38 -28.04
N ASP A 102 3.40 12.98 -28.65
CA ASP A 102 3.33 14.03 -29.65
C ASP A 102 3.58 13.50 -31.08
N GLY A 103 3.73 12.16 -31.24
CA GLY A 103 3.94 11.53 -32.53
C GLY A 103 5.41 11.48 -32.98
N LYS A 104 6.38 11.82 -32.12
CA LYS A 104 7.81 11.66 -32.41
C LYS A 104 8.20 10.20 -32.27
N VAL A 105 9.04 9.70 -33.20
CA VAL A 105 9.47 8.29 -33.19
C VAL A 105 10.43 8.05 -32.01
N LEU A 106 10.08 7.07 -31.19
CA LEU A 106 10.94 6.54 -30.13
C LEU A 106 11.81 5.40 -30.64
N PHE A 107 11.19 4.46 -31.36
CA PHE A 107 11.87 3.28 -31.87
C PHE A 107 11.10 2.66 -33.02
N GLU A 108 11.84 2.10 -33.96
CA GLU A 108 11.31 1.31 -35.07
C GLU A 108 11.77 -0.13 -34.92
N LEU A 109 10.83 -1.02 -34.64
CA LEU A 109 11.07 -2.47 -34.54
C LEU A 109 10.81 -3.10 -35.90
N TYR A 110 11.86 -3.34 -36.64
CA TYR A 110 11.81 -4.02 -37.93
C TYR A 110 11.84 -5.53 -37.77
N LYS A 111 11.07 -6.24 -38.60
CA LYS A 111 11.13 -7.70 -38.67
C LYS A 111 12.50 -8.14 -39.23
N ASP A 112 13.03 -7.40 -40.18
CA ASP A 112 14.14 -7.84 -41.02
C ASP A 112 15.47 -7.15 -40.80
N LYS A 113 15.56 -6.06 -40.06
CA LYS A 113 16.88 -5.42 -39.83
C LYS A 113 17.85 -6.27 -39.01
N ASN A 114 17.35 -7.18 -38.17
CA ASN A 114 18.17 -8.12 -37.40
C ASN A 114 17.72 -9.56 -37.60
N ARG A 115 17.08 -9.86 -38.72
CA ARG A 115 16.72 -11.20 -39.07
C ARG A 115 17.75 -11.75 -40.02
N LEU A 116 18.51 -12.72 -39.56
CA LEU A 116 19.43 -13.53 -40.39
C LEU A 116 18.75 -14.89 -40.54
N PRO A 117 18.01 -15.13 -41.66
CA PRO A 117 17.45 -16.43 -41.91
C PRO A 117 18.56 -17.46 -41.99
N VAL A 118 18.36 -18.59 -41.36
CA VAL A 118 19.32 -19.68 -41.31
C VAL A 118 18.60 -20.93 -41.83
N LYS A 119 19.23 -21.64 -42.75
CA LYS A 119 18.68 -22.92 -43.24
C LYS A 119 18.75 -23.97 -42.14
N GLY A 120 17.87 -24.95 -42.21
CA GLY A 120 17.76 -26.03 -41.22
C GLY A 120 19.05 -26.84 -41.01
N ASP A 121 19.85 -27.00 -42.05
CA ASP A 121 21.16 -27.66 -42.00
C ASP A 121 22.28 -26.82 -41.38
N GLU A 122 22.14 -25.51 -41.38
CA GLU A 122 23.06 -24.54 -40.69
C GLU A 122 22.75 -24.36 -39.19
N ILE A 123 21.58 -24.84 -38.73
CA ILE A 123 21.20 -24.79 -37.28
C ILE A 123 21.74 -26.06 -36.61
N PRO A 124 22.63 -25.93 -35.61
CA PRO A 124 23.17 -27.06 -34.88
C PRO A 124 22.10 -28.00 -34.30
N ASP A 125 22.30 -29.29 -34.39
CA ASP A 125 21.38 -30.30 -33.88
C ASP A 125 21.13 -30.12 -32.35
N LEU A 126 22.17 -29.76 -31.60
CA LEU A 126 22.04 -29.44 -30.17
C LEU A 126 21.18 -28.21 -29.91
N MET A 127 21.13 -27.19 -30.81
CA MET A 127 20.23 -26.06 -30.69
C MET A 127 18.77 -26.47 -30.88
N LYS A 128 18.52 -27.33 -31.88
CA LYS A 128 17.18 -27.94 -32.13
C LYS A 128 16.74 -28.72 -30.88
N LYS A 129 17.59 -29.59 -30.37
CA LYS A 129 17.35 -30.43 -29.18
C LYS A 129 17.15 -29.59 -27.92
N ALA A 130 17.92 -28.51 -27.71
CA ALA A 130 17.74 -27.60 -26.60
C ALA A 130 16.35 -26.94 -26.62
N THR A 131 15.92 -26.47 -27.80
CA THR A 131 14.60 -25.85 -27.99
C THR A 131 13.47 -26.85 -27.76
N ILE A 132 13.56 -28.04 -28.30
CA ILE A 132 12.57 -29.11 -28.12
C ILE A 132 12.47 -29.50 -26.63
N SER A 133 13.58 -29.70 -25.96
CA SER A 133 13.62 -30.10 -24.55
C SER A 133 12.88 -29.15 -23.64
N ILE A 134 12.93 -27.86 -23.91
CA ILE A 134 12.37 -26.84 -23.02
C ILE A 134 10.99 -26.37 -23.42
N GLU A 135 10.65 -26.39 -24.73
CA GLU A 135 9.39 -25.88 -25.25
C GLU A 135 8.38 -26.99 -25.52
N ASP A 136 8.83 -28.16 -26.05
CA ASP A 136 7.93 -29.23 -26.50
C ASP A 136 8.66 -30.57 -26.62
N LYS A 137 8.92 -31.25 -25.53
CA LYS A 137 9.71 -32.50 -25.47
C LYS A 137 9.17 -33.65 -26.34
N ASP A 138 7.88 -33.66 -26.61
CA ASP A 138 7.22 -34.67 -27.42
C ASP A 138 6.98 -34.20 -28.86
N PHE A 139 7.69 -33.15 -29.31
CA PHE A 139 7.49 -32.52 -30.62
C PHE A 139 7.41 -33.51 -31.79
N TYR A 140 8.31 -34.46 -31.85
CA TYR A 140 8.35 -35.46 -32.91
C TYR A 140 7.29 -36.57 -32.76
N LYS A 141 6.60 -36.68 -31.62
CA LYS A 141 5.64 -37.75 -31.34
C LYS A 141 4.19 -37.38 -31.65
N HIS A 142 3.82 -36.11 -31.45
CA HIS A 142 2.43 -35.66 -31.67
C HIS A 142 2.23 -35.05 -33.08
N LYS A 143 0.95 -34.86 -33.46
CA LYS A 143 0.53 -34.26 -34.74
C LYS A 143 -0.07 -32.86 -34.53
N GLY A 144 0.72 -31.93 -33.99
CA GLY A 144 0.35 -30.52 -33.78
C GLY A 144 -0.27 -30.20 -32.44
N ILE A 145 -0.85 -31.16 -31.74
CA ILE A 145 -1.46 -31.01 -30.42
C ILE A 145 -0.88 -32.07 -29.49
N SER A 146 -0.46 -31.66 -28.31
CA SER A 146 -0.01 -32.58 -27.27
C SER A 146 -1.21 -33.07 -26.45
N GLU A 147 -1.47 -34.37 -26.49
CA GLU A 147 -2.56 -35.01 -25.73
C GLU A 147 -2.37 -34.81 -24.21
N SER A 148 -1.15 -34.97 -23.71
CA SER A 148 -0.82 -34.74 -22.33
C SER A 148 -0.97 -33.26 -21.88
N GLY A 149 -0.68 -32.33 -22.79
CA GLY A 149 -0.89 -30.90 -22.62
C GLY A 149 -2.38 -30.54 -22.57
N LEU A 150 -3.20 -31.15 -23.41
CA LEU A 150 -4.64 -30.94 -23.46
C LEU A 150 -5.33 -31.46 -22.18
N ILE A 151 -4.99 -32.66 -21.74
CA ILE A 151 -5.50 -33.27 -20.50
C ILE A 151 -5.13 -32.39 -19.29
N ARG A 152 -3.89 -31.92 -19.23
CA ARG A 152 -3.44 -31.05 -18.15
C ARG A 152 -4.19 -29.71 -18.15
N ALA A 153 -4.42 -29.11 -19.29
CA ALA A 153 -5.14 -27.86 -19.42
C ALA A 153 -6.62 -27.98 -19.03
N LEU A 154 -7.27 -29.08 -19.36
CA LEU A 154 -8.70 -29.30 -19.11
C LEU A 154 -9.01 -29.82 -17.69
N LEU A 155 -8.14 -30.68 -17.13
CA LEU A 155 -8.43 -31.36 -15.87
C LEU A 155 -7.63 -30.84 -14.66
N VAL A 156 -6.38 -30.44 -14.85
CA VAL A 156 -5.48 -30.06 -13.74
C VAL A 156 -5.52 -28.56 -13.46
N SER A 157 -5.53 -27.71 -14.47
CA SER A 157 -5.53 -26.25 -14.32
C SER A 157 -6.72 -25.68 -13.53
N PRO A 158 -7.98 -26.14 -13.75
CA PRO A 158 -9.13 -25.67 -12.99
C PRO A 158 -9.08 -26.08 -11.51
N LEU A 159 -8.45 -27.23 -11.21
CA LEU A 159 -8.38 -27.79 -9.85
C LEU A 159 -7.27 -27.18 -8.98
N THR A 160 -6.21 -26.64 -9.61
CA THR A 160 -5.02 -26.13 -8.89
C THR A 160 -4.96 -24.62 -8.76
N GLY A 161 -5.92 -23.87 -9.35
CA GLY A 161 -5.93 -22.40 -9.32
C GLY A 161 -4.70 -21.74 -9.97
N GLY A 162 -3.82 -22.52 -10.57
CA GLY A 162 -2.64 -22.06 -11.27
C GLY A 162 -2.98 -21.71 -12.72
N GLY A 163 -2.57 -20.55 -13.22
CA GLY A 163 -2.68 -20.18 -14.63
C GLY A 163 -2.10 -21.28 -15.53
N VAL A 164 -2.73 -21.49 -16.70
CA VAL A 164 -2.34 -22.49 -17.69
C VAL A 164 -0.90 -22.26 -18.15
N GLN A 165 0.08 -22.85 -17.48
CA GLN A 165 1.49 -22.85 -17.89
C GLN A 165 1.85 -24.16 -18.59
N GLY A 166 2.38 -24.08 -19.84
CA GLY A 166 3.13 -25.15 -20.48
C GLY A 166 2.34 -26.22 -21.22
N GLY A 167 1.34 -25.87 -22.03
CA GLY A 167 0.58 -26.84 -22.81
C GLY A 167 0.52 -26.59 -24.35
N SER A 168 1.17 -25.53 -24.85
CA SER A 168 1.18 -25.26 -26.29
C SER A 168 2.40 -25.88 -26.97
N THR A 169 2.19 -26.62 -28.08
CA THR A 169 3.26 -27.23 -28.89
C THR A 169 4.04 -26.16 -29.67
N ILE A 170 5.24 -26.52 -30.15
CA ILE A 170 6.07 -25.66 -31.04
C ILE A 170 5.24 -25.24 -32.25
N THR A 171 4.46 -26.17 -32.86
CA THR A 171 3.58 -25.87 -33.98
C THR A 171 2.51 -24.85 -33.62
N GLN A 172 1.86 -24.98 -32.46
CA GLN A 172 0.89 -24.02 -31.99
C GLN A 172 1.52 -22.63 -31.72
N GLN A 173 2.73 -22.62 -31.16
CA GLN A 173 3.46 -21.38 -30.93
C GLN A 173 3.82 -20.69 -32.25
N LEU A 174 4.29 -21.43 -33.26
CA LEU A 174 4.57 -20.91 -34.59
C LEU A 174 3.33 -20.27 -35.23
N ILE A 175 2.20 -20.96 -35.16
CA ILE A 175 0.91 -20.47 -35.72
C ILE A 175 0.47 -19.19 -35.02
N LYS A 176 0.50 -19.18 -33.69
CA LYS A 176 0.21 -18.01 -32.90
C LYS A 176 1.11 -16.83 -33.28
N LEU A 177 2.38 -17.09 -33.57
CA LEU A 177 3.37 -16.09 -33.91
C LEU A 177 3.18 -15.52 -35.32
N VAL A 178 2.74 -16.32 -36.30
CA VAL A 178 2.77 -15.96 -37.74
C VAL A 178 1.38 -15.75 -38.34
N LEU A 179 0.39 -16.56 -37.94
CA LEU A 179 -0.88 -16.64 -38.65
C LEU A 179 -2.07 -16.01 -37.90
N LEU A 180 -2.02 -15.93 -36.58
CA LEU A 180 -3.18 -15.51 -35.80
C LEU A 180 -2.99 -14.13 -35.17
N ASP A 181 -4.11 -13.41 -35.00
CA ASP A 181 -4.15 -12.14 -34.29
C ASP A 181 -4.13 -12.32 -32.76
N SER A 182 -3.82 -11.24 -32.08
CA SER A 182 -3.32 -11.23 -30.71
C SER A 182 -4.36 -11.35 -29.60
N GLU A 183 -5.65 -11.50 -29.93
CA GLU A 183 -6.70 -11.63 -28.91
C GLU A 183 -6.60 -12.92 -28.11
N ARG A 184 -6.63 -12.83 -26.78
CA ARG A 184 -6.69 -13.99 -25.89
C ARG A 184 -8.14 -14.46 -25.73
N THR A 185 -8.66 -15.14 -26.75
CA THR A 185 -10.01 -15.71 -26.75
C THR A 185 -9.97 -17.23 -26.88
N ALA A 186 -11.00 -17.91 -26.36
CA ALA A 186 -11.18 -19.34 -26.57
C ALA A 186 -11.29 -19.67 -28.07
N SER A 187 -11.94 -18.80 -28.85
CA SER A 187 -12.04 -18.89 -30.31
C SER A 187 -10.66 -18.95 -30.97
N ARG A 188 -9.71 -18.05 -30.57
CA ARG A 188 -8.34 -18.11 -31.08
C ARG A 188 -7.64 -19.44 -30.76
N LYS A 189 -7.83 -19.96 -29.53
CA LYS A 189 -7.19 -21.24 -29.16
C LYS A 189 -7.71 -22.41 -29.98
N ILE A 190 -9.00 -22.40 -30.34
CA ILE A 190 -9.58 -23.40 -31.26
C ILE A 190 -8.98 -23.26 -32.66
N LYS A 191 -8.90 -22.05 -33.22
CA LYS A 191 -8.27 -21.78 -34.52
C LYS A 191 -6.79 -22.22 -34.53
N GLU A 192 -6.05 -21.96 -33.45
CA GLU A 192 -4.67 -22.38 -33.25
C GLU A 192 -4.52 -23.91 -33.33
N MET A 193 -5.41 -24.66 -32.68
CA MET A 193 -5.41 -26.13 -32.74
C MET A 193 -5.73 -26.67 -34.12
N ILE A 194 -6.73 -26.12 -34.81
CA ILE A 194 -7.12 -26.53 -36.16
C ILE A 194 -5.96 -26.31 -37.15
N LEU A 195 -5.36 -25.10 -37.10
CA LEU A 195 -4.23 -24.78 -37.96
C LEU A 195 -2.99 -25.62 -37.60
N ALA A 196 -2.79 -26.01 -36.34
CA ALA A 196 -1.67 -26.86 -35.95
C ALA A 196 -1.76 -28.23 -36.60
N ILE A 197 -2.95 -28.85 -36.67
CA ILE A 197 -3.17 -30.11 -37.35
C ILE A 197 -2.94 -29.95 -38.87
N GLU A 198 -3.42 -28.87 -39.47
CA GLU A 198 -3.29 -28.61 -40.89
C GLU A 198 -1.84 -28.34 -41.32
N ILE A 199 -1.07 -27.60 -40.50
CA ILE A 199 0.35 -27.35 -40.75
C ILE A 199 1.16 -28.63 -40.65
N GLU A 200 0.92 -29.47 -39.67
CA GLU A 200 1.59 -30.77 -39.49
C GLU A 200 1.25 -31.79 -40.60
N ARG A 201 0.18 -31.57 -41.37
CA ARG A 201 -0.13 -32.34 -42.56
C ARG A 201 0.61 -31.89 -43.82
N ARG A 202 1.05 -30.62 -43.85
CA ARG A 202 1.66 -29.99 -45.04
C ARG A 202 3.17 -29.85 -44.95
N TYR A 203 3.71 -29.73 -43.76
CA TYR A 203 5.13 -29.51 -43.49
C TYR A 203 5.66 -30.63 -42.62
N SER A 204 6.89 -31.05 -42.89
CA SER A 204 7.62 -31.97 -42.01
C SER A 204 7.95 -31.31 -40.65
N LYS A 205 8.24 -32.13 -39.66
CA LYS A 205 8.66 -31.68 -38.35
C LYS A 205 9.90 -30.77 -38.41
N ASP A 206 10.85 -31.12 -39.26
CA ASP A 206 12.09 -30.33 -39.39
C ASP A 206 11.82 -28.99 -40.07
N GLU A 207 10.94 -28.90 -41.06
CA GLU A 207 10.53 -27.63 -41.67
C GLU A 207 9.76 -26.75 -40.66
N ILE A 208 8.88 -27.33 -39.84
CA ILE A 208 8.18 -26.59 -38.78
C ILE A 208 9.17 -26.06 -37.75
N LEU A 209 10.17 -26.84 -37.36
CA LEU A 209 11.19 -26.44 -36.39
C LEU A 209 12.11 -25.37 -36.98
N GLU A 210 12.51 -25.46 -38.23
CA GLU A 210 13.27 -24.45 -38.95
C GLU A 210 12.51 -23.12 -39.01
N LEU A 211 11.22 -23.16 -39.41
CA LEU A 211 10.35 -21.99 -39.41
C LEU A 211 10.22 -21.38 -38.01
N TYR A 212 10.03 -22.23 -37.00
CA TYR A 212 9.94 -21.78 -35.60
C TYR A 212 11.22 -21.09 -35.16
N LEU A 213 12.39 -21.68 -35.33
CA LEU A 213 13.67 -21.14 -34.92
C LEU A 213 14.04 -19.86 -35.67
N ASN A 214 13.51 -19.65 -36.89
CA ASN A 214 13.69 -18.40 -37.63
C ASN A 214 12.67 -17.30 -37.29
N GLU A 215 11.51 -17.68 -36.67
CA GLU A 215 10.43 -16.72 -36.37
C GLU A 215 10.36 -16.23 -34.93
N ILE A 216 10.93 -17.01 -34.01
CA ILE A 216 10.75 -16.80 -32.57
C ILE A 216 11.55 -15.58 -32.08
N PRO A 217 10.98 -14.74 -31.15
CA PRO A 217 11.71 -13.64 -30.53
C PRO A 217 12.67 -14.14 -29.47
N TYR A 218 13.91 -13.65 -29.54
CA TYR A 218 14.95 -13.89 -28.54
C TYR A 218 15.23 -12.66 -27.63
N GLY A 219 14.44 -11.60 -27.75
CA GLY A 219 14.54 -10.37 -26.94
C GLY A 219 15.09 -9.18 -27.75
N GLY A 220 14.63 -8.00 -27.36
CA GLY A 220 14.97 -6.76 -28.06
C GLY A 220 14.51 -6.84 -29.54
N THR A 221 15.45 -6.53 -30.42
CA THR A 221 15.24 -6.56 -31.88
C THR A 221 15.63 -7.90 -32.52
N MET A 222 16.03 -8.90 -31.73
CA MET A 222 16.56 -10.18 -32.23
C MET A 222 15.42 -11.19 -32.44
N TYR A 223 15.10 -11.44 -33.70
CA TYR A 223 14.15 -12.45 -34.16
C TYR A 223 14.87 -13.51 -34.99
N GLY A 224 14.61 -14.77 -34.69
CA GLY A 224 15.31 -15.90 -35.25
C GLY A 224 16.68 -16.17 -34.61
N VAL A 225 17.06 -17.44 -34.65
CA VAL A 225 18.31 -17.97 -34.03
C VAL A 225 19.55 -17.34 -34.63
N GLY A 226 19.56 -17.01 -35.92
CA GLY A 226 20.68 -16.34 -36.58
C GLY A 226 20.95 -14.93 -36.02
N SER A 227 19.90 -14.14 -35.89
CA SER A 227 19.99 -12.80 -35.28
C SER A 227 20.35 -12.86 -33.79
N ALA A 228 19.82 -13.84 -33.07
CA ALA A 228 20.11 -14.05 -31.66
C ALA A 228 21.58 -14.43 -31.43
N ALA A 229 22.11 -15.40 -32.20
CA ALA A 229 23.51 -15.79 -32.13
C ALA A 229 24.45 -14.62 -32.41
N LYS A 230 24.13 -13.84 -33.46
CA LYS A 230 24.91 -12.65 -33.82
C LYS A 230 24.79 -11.55 -32.77
N GLY A 231 23.57 -11.28 -32.28
CA GLY A 231 23.29 -10.21 -31.33
C GLY A 231 23.84 -10.46 -29.93
N TYR A 232 23.70 -11.68 -29.42
CA TYR A 232 24.18 -12.02 -28.06
C TYR A 232 25.64 -12.38 -28.00
N PHE A 233 26.17 -13.04 -29.04
CA PHE A 233 27.52 -13.62 -29.00
C PHE A 233 28.45 -13.17 -30.14
N GLY A 234 27.94 -12.44 -31.14
CA GLY A 234 28.69 -12.06 -32.33
C GLY A 234 29.03 -13.24 -33.26
N LYS A 235 28.42 -14.41 -33.10
CA LYS A 235 28.70 -15.68 -33.77
C LYS A 235 27.64 -16.06 -34.81
N SER A 236 28.00 -17.00 -35.69
CA SER A 236 27.03 -17.75 -36.46
C SER A 236 26.40 -18.83 -35.58
N PRO A 237 25.19 -19.33 -35.91
CA PRO A 237 24.57 -20.44 -35.15
C PRO A 237 25.42 -21.70 -35.07
N SER A 238 26.16 -22.04 -36.13
CA SER A 238 27.10 -23.17 -36.21
C SER A 238 28.25 -23.08 -35.18
N ASP A 239 28.61 -21.87 -34.73
CA ASP A 239 29.76 -21.62 -33.86
C ASP A 239 29.37 -21.53 -32.36
N LEU A 240 28.10 -21.73 -32.07
CA LEU A 240 27.58 -21.69 -30.71
C LEU A 240 28.04 -22.89 -29.88
N THR A 241 28.47 -22.63 -28.66
CA THR A 241 28.73 -23.68 -27.66
C THR A 241 27.43 -24.20 -27.05
N LEU A 242 27.47 -25.36 -26.39
CA LEU A 242 26.29 -25.96 -25.73
C LEU A 242 25.63 -24.99 -24.75
N VAL A 243 26.40 -24.26 -23.95
CA VAL A 243 25.84 -23.32 -22.96
C VAL A 243 25.20 -22.10 -23.65
N GLU A 244 25.74 -21.63 -24.78
CA GLU A 244 25.15 -20.53 -25.58
C GLU A 244 23.86 -20.98 -26.26
N MET A 245 23.82 -22.22 -26.80
CA MET A 245 22.61 -22.81 -27.36
C MET A 245 21.52 -22.98 -26.29
N ALA A 246 21.87 -23.48 -25.11
CA ALA A 246 20.93 -23.63 -23.99
C ALA A 246 20.40 -22.27 -23.49
N PHE A 247 21.27 -21.25 -23.48
CA PHE A 247 20.87 -19.88 -23.17
C PHE A 247 19.83 -19.37 -24.19
N LEU A 248 20.14 -19.46 -25.49
CA LEU A 248 19.21 -19.02 -26.53
C LEU A 248 17.88 -19.78 -26.45
N ALA A 249 17.91 -21.10 -26.31
CA ALA A 249 16.69 -21.92 -26.20
C ALA A 249 15.83 -21.54 -24.99
N GLY A 250 16.42 -20.97 -23.95
CA GLY A 250 15.71 -20.51 -22.76
C GLY A 250 14.96 -19.20 -22.92
N LEU A 251 15.37 -18.31 -23.83
CA LEU A 251 14.83 -16.97 -23.96
C LEU A 251 13.37 -16.89 -24.44
N PRO A 252 12.89 -17.71 -25.39
CA PRO A 252 11.59 -17.52 -26.04
C PRO A 252 10.38 -17.46 -25.14
N GLN A 253 10.41 -18.11 -23.99
CA GLN A 253 9.30 -18.11 -23.04
C GLN A 253 8.98 -16.69 -22.51
N LEU A 254 10.00 -15.96 -22.09
CA LEU A 254 9.91 -14.58 -21.57
C LEU A 254 11.18 -13.80 -21.93
N PRO A 255 11.35 -13.40 -23.22
CA PRO A 255 12.61 -12.87 -23.72
C PRO A 255 13.15 -11.66 -22.94
N SER A 256 12.28 -10.73 -22.56
CA SER A 256 12.67 -9.54 -21.79
C SER A 256 13.11 -9.90 -20.37
N GLN A 257 12.47 -10.87 -19.73
CA GLN A 257 12.78 -11.28 -18.36
C GLN A 257 14.08 -12.10 -18.27
N TYR A 258 14.34 -12.94 -19.26
CA TYR A 258 15.54 -13.79 -19.31
C TYR A 258 16.69 -13.15 -20.09
N SER A 259 16.52 -11.93 -20.62
CA SER A 259 17.61 -11.21 -21.26
C SER A 259 18.67 -10.82 -20.24
N PRO A 260 19.97 -11.05 -20.52
CA PRO A 260 21.06 -10.61 -19.65
C PRO A 260 21.21 -9.10 -19.61
N PHE A 261 20.55 -8.37 -20.53
CA PHE A 261 20.65 -6.92 -20.69
C PHE A 261 19.54 -6.16 -19.96
N ILE A 262 18.32 -6.72 -19.92
CA ILE A 262 17.13 -6.01 -19.42
C ILE A 262 16.34 -6.82 -18.38
N GLY A 263 16.68 -8.10 -18.21
CA GLY A 263 16.00 -9.00 -17.27
C GLY A 263 16.48 -8.83 -15.82
N ALA A 264 15.83 -9.55 -14.90
CA ALA A 264 16.28 -9.63 -13.52
C ALA A 264 17.66 -10.30 -13.42
N LYS A 265 18.44 -9.88 -12.43
CA LYS A 265 19.77 -10.45 -12.17
C LYS A 265 19.71 -11.98 -12.11
N ASP A 266 20.58 -12.63 -12.87
CA ASP A 266 20.74 -14.08 -12.95
C ASP A 266 19.47 -14.88 -13.40
N ALA A 267 18.37 -14.24 -13.79
CA ALA A 267 17.18 -14.92 -14.31
C ALA A 267 17.50 -15.79 -15.54
N TRP A 268 18.37 -15.31 -16.42
CA TRP A 268 18.85 -16.07 -17.58
C TRP A 268 19.66 -17.32 -17.18
N LYS A 269 20.46 -17.26 -16.12
CA LYS A 269 21.23 -18.42 -15.60
C LYS A 269 20.28 -19.50 -15.10
N TYR A 270 19.28 -19.12 -14.33
CA TYR A 270 18.25 -20.04 -13.85
C TYR A 270 17.56 -20.74 -15.03
N ARG A 271 17.18 -19.98 -16.05
CA ARG A 271 16.50 -20.53 -17.23
C ARG A 271 17.42 -21.43 -18.06
N THR A 272 18.67 -21.02 -18.29
CA THR A 272 19.69 -21.83 -18.98
C THR A 272 19.96 -23.15 -18.25
N THR A 273 20.05 -23.12 -16.93
CA THR A 273 20.18 -24.33 -16.10
C THR A 273 18.99 -25.28 -16.29
N ALA A 274 17.77 -24.73 -16.39
CA ALA A 274 16.58 -25.53 -16.65
C ALA A 274 16.60 -26.19 -18.03
N VAL A 275 17.11 -25.49 -19.07
CA VAL A 275 17.30 -26.05 -20.41
C VAL A 275 18.30 -27.20 -20.37
N LEU A 276 19.50 -26.99 -19.83
CA LEU A 276 20.55 -28.02 -19.74
C LEU A 276 20.06 -29.27 -18.99
N ARG A 277 19.36 -29.06 -17.86
CA ARG A 277 18.75 -30.17 -17.12
C ARG A 277 17.75 -30.96 -17.98
N ARG A 278 16.86 -30.26 -18.72
CA ARG A 278 15.90 -30.92 -19.61
C ARG A 278 16.58 -31.68 -20.73
N MET A 279 17.60 -31.12 -21.37
CA MET A 279 18.39 -31.79 -22.37
C MET A 279 18.98 -33.13 -21.86
N ARG A 280 19.47 -33.13 -20.61
CA ARG A 280 19.97 -34.35 -19.97
C ARG A 280 18.84 -35.34 -19.65
N GLU A 281 17.72 -34.87 -19.12
CA GLU A 281 16.55 -35.70 -18.81
C GLU A 281 16.00 -36.41 -20.06
N GLU A 282 16.04 -35.75 -21.22
CA GLU A 282 15.64 -36.29 -22.49
C GLU A 282 16.78 -37.09 -23.22
N GLY A 283 17.94 -37.24 -22.60
CA GLY A 283 19.07 -38.01 -23.10
C GLY A 283 19.84 -37.34 -24.26
N TYR A 284 19.68 -36.06 -24.51
CA TYR A 284 20.37 -35.33 -25.56
C TYR A 284 21.82 -34.94 -25.22
N ILE A 285 22.10 -34.86 -23.91
CA ILE A 285 23.44 -34.63 -23.35
C ILE A 285 23.68 -35.51 -22.13
N THR A 286 24.91 -35.79 -21.86
CA THR A 286 25.34 -36.54 -20.67
C THR A 286 25.38 -35.64 -19.42
N LYS A 287 25.44 -36.25 -18.23
CA LYS A 287 25.63 -35.52 -16.97
C LYS A 287 26.94 -34.73 -16.94
N LYS A 288 27.99 -35.27 -17.57
CA LYS A 288 29.28 -34.61 -17.68
C LYS A 288 29.18 -33.32 -18.49
N GLU A 289 28.54 -33.38 -19.66
CA GLU A 289 28.34 -32.20 -20.53
C GLU A 289 27.45 -31.15 -19.86
N GLU A 290 26.40 -31.54 -19.11
CA GLU A 290 25.61 -30.61 -18.29
C GLU A 290 26.49 -29.85 -17.31
N LEU A 291 27.34 -30.55 -16.54
CA LEU A 291 28.21 -29.92 -15.53
C LEU A 291 29.28 -29.00 -16.14
N GLU A 292 29.87 -29.41 -17.27
CA GLU A 292 30.81 -28.57 -18.02
C GLU A 292 30.14 -27.29 -18.55
N ALA A 293 28.91 -27.40 -19.09
CA ALA A 293 28.16 -26.25 -19.55
C ALA A 293 27.79 -25.31 -18.41
N LEU A 294 27.37 -25.81 -17.26
CA LEU A 294 27.10 -25.02 -16.06
C LEU A 294 28.35 -24.29 -15.56
N THR A 295 29.52 -24.91 -15.61
CA THR A 295 30.78 -24.27 -15.24
C THR A 295 31.10 -23.10 -16.20
N LYS A 296 30.97 -23.36 -17.52
CA LYS A 296 31.22 -22.35 -18.57
C LYS A 296 30.19 -21.20 -18.52
N MET A 297 29.01 -21.40 -17.98
CA MET A 297 27.96 -20.39 -17.87
C MET A 297 28.40 -19.13 -17.13
N ASN A 298 29.22 -19.28 -16.09
CA ASN A 298 29.72 -18.13 -15.31
C ASN A 298 30.74 -17.26 -16.08
N SER A 299 31.33 -17.78 -17.14
CA SER A 299 32.28 -17.07 -17.98
C SER A 299 31.69 -16.58 -19.30
N LEU A 300 30.37 -16.72 -19.52
CA LEU A 300 29.73 -16.20 -20.73
C LEU A 300 29.86 -14.68 -20.84
N LYS A 301 30.28 -14.25 -22.02
CA LYS A 301 30.38 -12.84 -22.40
C LYS A 301 29.32 -12.52 -23.43
N PHE A 302 28.52 -11.51 -23.19
CA PHE A 302 27.47 -11.05 -24.11
C PHE A 302 27.97 -9.80 -24.88
N SER A 303 27.71 -9.78 -26.17
CA SER A 303 27.90 -8.60 -27.03
C SER A 303 26.78 -7.61 -26.74
N THR A 304 27.09 -6.33 -26.51
CA THR A 304 26.10 -5.27 -26.34
C THR A 304 25.66 -4.72 -27.69
N PRO A 305 24.44 -4.96 -28.15
CA PRO A 305 23.94 -4.32 -29.39
C PRO A 305 23.86 -2.79 -29.19
N LYS A 306 24.52 -2.02 -30.04
CA LYS A 306 24.30 -0.57 -30.10
C LYS A 306 22.96 -0.30 -30.76
N LEU A 307 21.94 -0.11 -29.98
CA LEU A 307 20.60 0.25 -30.47
C LEU A 307 20.44 1.76 -30.53
N SER A 308 20.09 2.30 -31.70
CA SER A 308 19.63 3.69 -31.83
C SER A 308 18.16 3.78 -31.40
N ILE A 309 17.93 3.98 -30.12
CA ILE A 309 16.60 3.99 -29.52
C ILE A 309 16.48 5.14 -28.52
N ASN A 310 15.40 5.90 -28.61
CA ASN A 310 15.02 6.89 -27.61
C ASN A 310 14.26 6.20 -26.47
N ALA A 311 14.52 6.54 -25.22
CA ALA A 311 13.88 6.00 -24.04
C ALA A 311 13.85 4.44 -23.99
N PRO A 312 15.03 3.75 -24.09
CA PRO A 312 15.06 2.31 -24.30
C PRO A 312 14.35 1.51 -23.21
N HIS A 313 14.51 1.85 -21.94
CA HIS A 313 13.84 1.17 -20.83
C HIS A 313 12.32 1.26 -20.93
N PHE A 314 11.82 2.41 -21.32
CA PHE A 314 10.37 2.60 -21.50
C PHE A 314 9.84 1.84 -22.71
N VAL A 315 10.54 1.89 -23.84
CA VAL A 315 10.12 1.14 -25.05
C VAL A 315 10.06 -0.36 -24.79
N PHE A 316 11.07 -0.95 -24.15
CA PHE A 316 11.07 -2.37 -23.79
C PHE A 316 10.00 -2.70 -22.75
N TYR A 317 9.74 -1.81 -21.80
CA TYR A 317 8.63 -1.97 -20.86
C TYR A 317 7.27 -2.02 -21.58
N VAL A 318 7.02 -1.09 -22.51
CA VAL A 318 5.78 -1.04 -23.30
C VAL A 318 5.66 -2.28 -24.20
N GLN A 319 6.76 -2.68 -24.84
CA GLN A 319 6.80 -3.90 -25.65
C GLN A 319 6.39 -5.12 -24.83
N ASP A 320 7.05 -5.35 -23.69
CA ASP A 320 6.79 -6.46 -22.79
C ASP A 320 5.34 -6.45 -22.26
N LEU A 321 4.83 -5.27 -21.91
CA LEU A 321 3.45 -5.11 -21.44
C LEU A 321 2.42 -5.51 -22.51
N ILE A 322 2.61 -5.05 -23.75
CA ILE A 322 1.72 -5.41 -24.88
C ILE A 322 1.79 -6.90 -25.17
N GLU A 323 2.99 -7.49 -25.21
CA GLU A 323 3.17 -8.90 -25.50
C GLU A 323 2.59 -9.81 -24.41
N ARG A 324 2.79 -9.48 -23.12
CA ARG A 324 2.30 -10.30 -22.00
C ARG A 324 0.82 -10.18 -21.74
N GLU A 325 0.32 -8.96 -21.64
CA GLU A 325 -1.06 -8.74 -21.19
C GLU A 325 -2.08 -8.82 -22.32
N TYR A 326 -1.67 -8.43 -23.52
CA TYR A 326 -2.59 -8.33 -24.64
C TYR A 326 -2.32 -9.38 -25.73
N GLY A 327 -1.25 -10.17 -25.59
CA GLY A 327 -0.91 -11.25 -26.53
C GLY A 327 -0.65 -10.77 -27.95
N VAL A 328 -0.38 -9.46 -28.15
CA VAL A 328 -0.08 -8.86 -29.44
C VAL A 328 1.39 -9.05 -29.75
N LYS A 329 1.71 -9.83 -30.75
CA LYS A 329 3.07 -9.89 -31.29
C LYS A 329 3.37 -8.59 -32.05
N LEU A 330 4.38 -7.85 -31.63
CA LEU A 330 4.70 -6.53 -32.20
C LEU A 330 5.55 -6.62 -33.46
N SER A 331 6.42 -7.63 -33.57
CA SER A 331 7.33 -7.72 -34.71
C SER A 331 6.61 -8.11 -36.00
N GLY A 332 6.90 -7.42 -37.09
CA GLY A 332 6.46 -7.73 -38.43
C GLY A 332 4.97 -7.50 -38.73
N LYS A 333 4.18 -6.96 -37.78
CA LYS A 333 2.77 -6.62 -38.03
C LYS A 333 2.54 -5.18 -38.48
N GLY A 334 3.60 -4.35 -38.48
CA GLY A 334 3.50 -2.95 -38.88
C GLY A 334 2.60 -2.14 -37.98
N LEU A 335 2.60 -2.44 -36.68
CA LEU A 335 1.78 -1.74 -35.71
C LEU A 335 2.35 -0.34 -35.43
N ARG A 336 1.47 0.56 -35.04
CA ARG A 336 1.80 1.91 -34.58
C ARG A 336 1.42 2.03 -33.13
N VAL A 337 2.43 2.03 -32.24
CA VAL A 337 2.26 2.08 -30.80
C VAL A 337 2.39 3.51 -30.34
N TYR A 338 1.27 4.16 -30.02
CA TYR A 338 1.23 5.51 -29.47
C TYR A 338 1.32 5.41 -27.95
N THR A 339 2.42 5.91 -27.39
CA THR A 339 2.67 5.88 -25.96
C THR A 339 2.27 7.20 -25.29
N THR A 340 2.36 7.24 -23.97
CA THR A 340 2.11 8.44 -23.18
C THR A 340 3.38 9.25 -22.90
N LEU A 341 4.55 8.71 -23.20
CA LEU A 341 5.86 9.31 -22.93
C LEU A 341 5.99 10.67 -23.66
N SER A 342 6.56 11.64 -22.97
CA SER A 342 7.05 12.88 -23.56
C SER A 342 8.55 12.79 -23.78
N LEU A 343 8.99 12.77 -25.02
CA LEU A 343 10.43 12.68 -25.34
C LEU A 343 11.22 13.87 -24.76
N GLU A 344 10.59 15.03 -24.62
CA GLU A 344 11.21 16.20 -24.00
C GLU A 344 11.43 16.00 -22.49
N VAL A 345 10.42 15.55 -21.77
CA VAL A 345 10.52 15.24 -20.33
C VAL A 345 11.50 14.08 -20.09
N GLN A 346 11.48 13.07 -20.95
CA GLN A 346 12.40 11.93 -20.88
C GLN A 346 13.86 12.38 -20.99
N LYS A 347 14.21 13.21 -21.98
CA LYS A 347 15.58 13.71 -22.16
C LYS A 347 16.05 14.56 -20.98
N ILE A 348 15.16 15.38 -20.42
CA ILE A 348 15.47 16.15 -19.20
C ILE A 348 15.79 15.18 -18.04
N ALA A 349 14.96 14.17 -17.83
CA ALA A 349 15.15 13.22 -16.74
C ALA A 349 16.42 12.38 -16.95
N GLU A 350 16.66 11.87 -18.17
CA GLU A 350 17.90 11.10 -18.52
C GLU A 350 19.16 11.91 -18.24
N GLN A 351 19.20 13.15 -18.71
CA GLN A 351 20.39 14.00 -18.53
C GLN A 351 20.64 14.27 -17.05
N ILE A 352 19.61 14.65 -16.28
CA ILE A 352 19.76 14.94 -14.84
C ILE A 352 20.19 13.68 -14.07
N VAL A 353 19.57 12.52 -14.34
CA VAL A 353 19.98 11.25 -13.70
C VAL A 353 21.44 10.94 -14.00
N LYS A 354 21.85 11.08 -15.27
CA LYS A 354 23.23 10.84 -15.69
C LYS A 354 24.19 11.75 -14.95
N ASP A 355 23.97 13.05 -14.99
CA ASP A 355 24.87 14.07 -14.42
C ASP A 355 25.03 13.90 -12.90
N GLU A 356 23.93 13.62 -12.20
CA GLU A 356 23.95 13.46 -10.74
C GLU A 356 24.58 12.12 -10.31
N ILE A 357 24.31 11.02 -11.01
CA ILE A 357 24.93 9.72 -10.71
C ILE A 357 26.43 9.75 -11.00
N GLU A 358 26.88 10.48 -12.03
CA GLU A 358 28.30 10.62 -12.30
C GLU A 358 29.06 11.30 -11.17
N LYS A 359 28.46 12.27 -10.47
CA LYS A 359 29.04 12.90 -9.27
C LYS A 359 29.16 11.90 -8.10
N LEU A 360 28.34 10.86 -8.09
CA LEU A 360 28.25 9.87 -7.01
C LEU A 360 29.12 8.62 -7.22
N LYS A 361 29.81 8.48 -8.36
CA LYS A 361 30.63 7.29 -8.68
C LYS A 361 31.68 6.94 -7.62
N GLY A 362 32.29 7.95 -6.97
CA GLY A 362 33.28 7.76 -5.90
C GLY A 362 32.71 7.22 -4.58
N TYR A 363 31.39 7.05 -4.48
CA TYR A 363 30.71 6.70 -3.24
C TYR A 363 29.97 5.35 -3.30
N GLN A 364 30.44 4.45 -4.13
CA GLN A 364 29.84 3.11 -4.30
C GLN A 364 28.37 3.17 -4.74
N VAL A 365 28.02 4.16 -5.54
CA VAL A 365 26.71 4.29 -6.18
C VAL A 365 26.83 3.81 -7.63
N GLY A 366 26.12 2.74 -7.95
CA GLY A 366 26.20 2.12 -9.28
C GLY A 366 25.13 2.60 -10.26
N ASN A 367 23.96 3.05 -9.77
CA ASN A 367 22.85 3.38 -10.66
C ASN A 367 21.85 4.38 -10.04
N GLY A 368 20.99 4.96 -10.91
CA GLY A 368 19.86 5.80 -10.57
C GLY A 368 18.74 5.64 -11.58
N ALA A 369 17.51 5.78 -11.11
CA ALA A 369 16.30 5.69 -11.91
C ALA A 369 15.34 6.83 -11.60
N ALA A 370 14.53 7.24 -12.59
CA ALA A 370 13.49 8.24 -12.41
C ALA A 370 12.21 7.86 -13.17
N VAL A 371 11.07 8.16 -12.58
CA VAL A 371 9.75 8.06 -13.18
C VAL A 371 9.04 9.38 -13.03
N VAL A 372 8.45 9.88 -14.12
CA VAL A 372 7.60 11.07 -14.12
C VAL A 372 6.22 10.68 -14.61
N LEU A 373 5.20 10.97 -13.80
CA LEU A 373 3.81 10.73 -14.13
C LEU A 373 3.04 12.05 -14.25
N ASP A 374 2.10 12.12 -15.16
CA ASP A 374 1.02 13.12 -15.09
C ASP A 374 0.13 12.77 -13.89
N SER A 375 0.06 13.65 -12.90
CA SER A 375 -0.69 13.41 -11.67
C SER A 375 -2.19 13.22 -11.93
N LYS A 376 -2.75 13.87 -12.96
CA LYS A 376 -4.19 13.86 -13.26
C LYS A 376 -4.63 12.60 -13.99
N THR A 377 -3.81 12.14 -14.94
CA THR A 377 -4.18 11.07 -15.86
C THR A 377 -3.51 9.74 -15.56
N GLY A 378 -2.39 9.73 -14.81
CA GLY A 378 -1.55 8.55 -14.58
C GLY A 378 -0.66 8.19 -15.77
N GLU A 379 -0.63 9.01 -16.81
CA GLU A 379 0.23 8.81 -17.97
C GLU A 379 1.71 8.86 -17.60
N VAL A 380 2.49 7.91 -18.11
CA VAL A 380 3.94 7.87 -17.91
C VAL A 380 4.59 8.87 -18.85
N LEU A 381 5.07 9.99 -18.31
CA LEU A 381 5.71 11.06 -19.07
C LEU A 381 7.20 10.78 -19.32
N ALA A 382 7.87 10.11 -18.36
CA ALA A 382 9.24 9.65 -18.50
C ALA A 382 9.50 8.41 -17.63
N MET A 383 10.38 7.52 -18.11
CA MET A 383 10.90 6.37 -17.38
C MET A 383 12.39 6.18 -17.70
N VAL A 384 13.24 6.52 -16.75
CA VAL A 384 14.68 6.34 -16.79
C VAL A 384 15.01 5.16 -15.88
N GLY A 385 15.44 4.04 -16.46
CA GLY A 385 15.75 2.82 -15.70
C GLY A 385 17.20 2.70 -15.27
N SER A 386 18.10 3.48 -15.86
CA SER A 386 19.51 3.56 -15.50
C SER A 386 20.11 4.91 -15.91
N TYR A 387 21.20 5.28 -15.28
CA TYR A 387 21.91 6.53 -15.61
C TYR A 387 22.52 6.55 -17.03
N ASP A 388 22.81 5.39 -17.59
CA ASP A 388 23.26 5.21 -18.97
C ASP A 388 22.90 3.81 -19.47
N PHE A 389 21.95 3.71 -20.40
CA PHE A 389 21.50 2.44 -20.97
C PHE A 389 22.63 1.64 -21.63
N ASN A 390 23.66 2.32 -22.18
CA ASN A 390 24.77 1.68 -22.87
C ASN A 390 25.90 1.25 -21.92
N ASN A 391 25.78 1.50 -20.62
CA ASN A 391 26.74 1.01 -19.65
C ASN A 391 26.64 -0.52 -19.51
N ASP A 392 27.75 -1.24 -19.69
CA ASP A 392 27.78 -2.70 -19.71
C ASP A 392 27.37 -3.34 -18.36
N LYS A 393 27.73 -2.69 -17.25
CA LYS A 393 27.51 -3.23 -15.89
C LYS A 393 26.12 -2.90 -15.33
N TYR A 394 25.65 -1.68 -15.53
CA TYR A 394 24.47 -1.17 -14.84
C TYR A 394 23.34 -0.77 -15.80
N GLY A 395 23.64 -0.58 -17.09
CA GLY A 395 22.77 0.13 -18.02
C GLY A 395 21.51 -0.61 -18.42
N LYS A 396 21.59 -1.92 -18.58
CA LYS A 396 20.48 -2.71 -19.17
C LYS A 396 19.35 -3.04 -18.17
N PHE A 397 19.64 -3.04 -16.88
CA PHE A 397 18.64 -3.27 -15.85
C PHE A 397 17.72 -2.06 -15.70
N ASN A 398 16.41 -2.27 -15.83
CA ASN A 398 15.41 -1.24 -15.58
C ASN A 398 15.11 -1.14 -14.09
N ALA A 399 15.83 -0.30 -13.36
CA ALA A 399 15.65 -0.13 -11.92
C ALA A 399 14.30 0.51 -11.56
N ALA A 400 13.62 1.16 -12.53
CA ALA A 400 12.26 1.67 -12.31
C ALA A 400 11.21 0.57 -12.10
N LEU A 401 11.51 -0.66 -12.56
CA LEU A 401 10.66 -1.86 -12.43
C LEU A 401 11.23 -2.89 -11.46
N GLY A 402 12.44 -2.67 -10.95
CA GLY A 402 13.06 -3.54 -9.97
C GLY A 402 12.38 -3.43 -8.61
N LEU A 403 12.15 -4.57 -7.95
CA LEU A 403 11.64 -4.59 -6.59
C LEU A 403 12.72 -4.10 -5.62
N ARG A 404 12.41 -3.06 -4.86
CA ARG A 404 13.30 -2.41 -3.88
C ARG A 404 12.52 -2.03 -2.64
N GLN A 405 13.20 -1.99 -1.50
CA GLN A 405 12.61 -1.52 -0.26
C GLN A 405 12.44 0.01 -0.30
N PRO A 406 11.20 0.53 -0.15
CA PRO A 406 10.92 1.96 -0.28
C PRO A 406 11.41 2.80 0.91
N GLY A 407 11.84 2.17 2.00
CA GLY A 407 12.21 2.87 3.22
C GLY A 407 11.07 3.78 3.70
N SER A 408 11.43 4.92 4.23
CA SER A 408 10.45 5.89 4.79
C SER A 408 9.52 6.55 3.76
N THR A 409 9.64 6.31 2.44
CA THR A 409 8.66 6.81 1.47
C THR A 409 7.28 6.16 1.64
N ILE A 410 7.20 5.02 2.34
CA ILE A 410 5.93 4.34 2.63
C ILE A 410 5.10 5.03 3.74
N LYS A 411 5.73 5.84 4.62
CA LYS A 411 5.09 6.47 5.79
C LYS A 411 3.83 7.28 5.50
N PRO A 412 3.72 8.04 4.39
CA PRO A 412 2.49 8.76 4.08
C PRO A 412 1.24 7.89 4.07
N ILE A 413 1.35 6.60 3.70
CA ILE A 413 0.24 5.64 3.71
C ILE A 413 -0.19 5.33 5.16
N THR A 414 0.77 5.13 6.07
CA THR A 414 0.52 4.91 7.50
C THR A 414 -0.23 6.10 8.10
N TYR A 415 0.24 7.33 7.85
CA TYR A 415 -0.37 8.53 8.38
C TYR A 415 -1.72 8.87 7.73
N ALA A 416 -1.88 8.60 6.43
CA ALA A 416 -3.19 8.74 5.78
C ALA A 416 -4.23 7.80 6.42
N THR A 417 -3.85 6.55 6.69
CA THR A 417 -4.70 5.58 7.39
C THR A 417 -5.05 6.06 8.80
N ALA A 418 -4.08 6.69 9.50
CA ALA A 418 -4.32 7.25 10.84
C ALA A 418 -5.31 8.43 10.79
N PHE A 419 -5.15 9.36 9.86
CA PHE A 419 -6.05 10.51 9.72
C PHE A 419 -7.48 10.08 9.37
N GLU A 420 -7.67 9.04 8.58
CA GLU A 420 -8.99 8.45 8.33
C GLU A 420 -9.61 7.77 9.56
N LYS A 421 -8.79 7.36 10.53
CA LYS A 421 -9.23 6.81 11.82
C LYS A 421 -9.45 7.88 12.90
N GLY A 422 -9.36 9.17 12.55
CA GLY A 422 -9.62 10.29 13.45
C GLY A 422 -8.41 10.83 14.20
N TYR A 423 -7.21 10.26 13.99
CA TYR A 423 -5.98 10.92 14.43
C TYR A 423 -5.77 12.22 13.65
N THR A 424 -5.06 13.18 14.26
CA THR A 424 -4.91 14.52 13.69
C THR A 424 -3.43 14.90 13.55
N PRO A 425 -3.09 15.89 12.72
CA PRO A 425 -1.71 16.39 12.65
C PRO A 425 -1.15 16.91 13.99
N SER A 426 -2.03 17.31 14.92
CA SER A 426 -1.65 17.76 16.27
C SER A 426 -1.65 16.64 17.33
N THR A 427 -2.08 15.41 16.98
CA THR A 427 -1.97 14.25 17.87
C THR A 427 -0.51 14.04 18.23
N VAL A 428 -0.24 13.93 19.55
CA VAL A 428 1.11 13.73 20.10
C VAL A 428 1.37 12.24 20.29
N VAL A 429 2.55 11.82 19.87
CA VAL A 429 3.12 10.49 20.12
C VAL A 429 4.54 10.67 20.65
N MET A 430 4.93 9.87 21.64
CA MET A 430 6.28 9.97 22.23
C MET A 430 7.33 9.36 21.33
N ASP A 431 8.26 10.18 20.89
CA ASP A 431 9.49 9.75 20.21
C ASP A 431 10.58 9.45 21.25
N VAL A 432 10.50 8.26 21.82
CA VAL A 432 11.42 7.71 22.82
C VAL A 432 11.84 6.31 22.46
N GLN A 433 12.99 5.87 22.94
CA GLN A 433 13.49 4.51 22.64
C GLN A 433 12.50 3.45 23.15
N THR A 434 11.73 2.90 22.24
CA THR A 434 10.64 1.98 22.52
C THR A 434 10.94 0.59 21.94
N THR A 435 10.66 -0.43 22.73
CA THR A 435 10.72 -1.84 22.31
C THR A 435 9.34 -2.28 21.87
N PHE A 436 9.26 -2.96 20.72
CA PHE A 436 8.02 -3.51 20.17
C PHE A 436 8.08 -5.03 20.14
N PRO A 437 6.97 -5.73 20.36
CA PRO A 437 6.92 -7.19 20.20
C PRO A 437 7.18 -7.54 18.73
N ASN A 438 7.94 -8.61 18.49
CA ASN A 438 8.16 -9.19 17.19
C ASN A 438 7.73 -10.65 17.18
N GLN A 439 7.14 -11.11 16.09
CA GLN A 439 6.84 -12.53 15.90
C GLN A 439 8.17 -13.28 15.67
N GLY A 440 8.74 -13.81 16.71
CA GLY A 440 10.05 -14.47 16.72
C GLY A 440 10.89 -14.04 17.92
N SER A 441 12.06 -14.61 18.11
CA SER A 441 12.86 -14.51 19.34
C SER A 441 13.54 -13.15 19.60
N GLN A 442 13.54 -12.20 18.68
CA GLN A 442 14.19 -10.89 18.88
C GLN A 442 13.18 -9.75 18.96
N GLU A 443 13.29 -8.96 20.02
CA GLU A 443 12.55 -7.70 20.18
C GLU A 443 12.90 -6.70 19.06
N TYR A 444 11.89 -5.98 18.55
CA TYR A 444 12.10 -4.95 17.56
C TYR A 444 12.33 -3.59 18.24
N LYS A 445 13.55 -3.06 18.09
CA LYS A 445 14.00 -1.79 18.71
C LYS A 445 14.43 -0.80 17.61
N PRO A 446 13.48 -0.16 16.91
CA PRO A 446 13.82 0.84 15.92
C PRO A 446 14.47 2.06 16.55
N VAL A 447 15.35 2.72 15.77
CA VAL A 447 15.99 3.99 16.15
C VAL A 447 15.73 5.03 15.06
N ASN A 448 15.74 6.31 15.42
CA ASN A 448 15.70 7.38 14.44
C ASN A 448 17.01 7.44 13.65
N TYR A 449 16.98 8.01 12.46
CA TYR A 449 18.13 8.03 11.54
C TYR A 449 19.39 8.65 12.15
N ASP A 450 19.23 9.69 12.98
CA ASP A 450 20.29 10.40 13.68
C ASP A 450 20.58 9.85 15.10
N GLY A 451 19.88 8.80 15.51
CA GLY A 451 19.99 8.20 16.83
C GLY A 451 19.39 9.02 17.98
N LYS A 452 18.73 10.15 17.69
CA LYS A 452 18.16 11.04 18.72
C LYS A 452 16.67 10.78 18.90
N PHE A 453 16.19 11.02 20.13
CA PHE A 453 14.78 10.93 20.50
C PHE A 453 14.29 12.30 20.97
N ARG A 454 13.10 12.72 20.47
CA ARG A 454 12.58 14.09 20.66
C ARG A 454 11.56 14.23 21.79
N GLY A 455 11.13 13.13 22.39
CA GLY A 455 10.05 13.16 23.37
C GLY A 455 8.69 13.42 22.73
N PRO A 456 7.84 14.30 23.30
CA PRO A 456 6.52 14.60 22.75
C PRO A 456 6.61 15.13 21.32
N THR A 457 5.99 14.46 20.38
CA THR A 457 6.10 14.80 18.95
C THR A 457 4.73 14.73 18.28
N GLN A 458 4.26 15.84 17.72
CA GLN A 458 3.02 15.87 16.96
C GLN A 458 3.19 15.19 15.60
N LEU A 459 2.13 14.53 15.09
CA LEU A 459 2.18 13.73 13.86
C LEU A 459 2.62 14.55 12.63
N ARG A 460 2.31 15.85 12.57
CA ARG A 460 2.85 16.76 11.55
C ARG A 460 4.36 16.71 11.48
N PHE A 461 5.02 16.90 12.59
CA PHE A 461 6.48 16.95 12.67
C PHE A 461 7.09 15.55 12.56
N ALA A 462 6.40 14.53 13.07
CA ALA A 462 6.81 13.14 12.94
C ALA A 462 6.87 12.68 11.47
N LEU A 463 5.85 13.02 10.67
CA LEU A 463 5.83 12.71 9.23
C LEU A 463 6.80 13.61 8.46
N GLY A 464 6.81 14.92 8.73
CA GLY A 464 7.67 15.89 8.04
C GLY A 464 9.15 15.55 8.19
N ASN A 465 9.59 15.30 9.41
CA ASN A 465 10.97 14.93 9.75
C ASN A 465 11.26 13.43 9.54
N SER A 466 10.25 12.64 9.22
CA SER A 466 10.43 11.21 8.95
C SER A 466 10.90 10.39 10.16
N TYR A 467 10.52 10.76 11.41
CA TYR A 467 10.91 10.00 12.59
C TYR A 467 10.38 8.56 12.56
N ASN A 468 11.19 7.65 13.08
CA ASN A 468 10.91 6.21 12.97
C ASN A 468 9.97 5.74 14.09
N ILE A 469 10.26 6.11 15.35
CA ILE A 469 9.49 5.63 16.48
C ILE A 469 8.01 6.06 16.39
N PRO A 470 7.70 7.35 16.15
CA PRO A 470 6.31 7.77 15.96
C PRO A 470 5.61 7.02 14.81
N ALA A 471 6.31 6.77 13.70
CA ALA A 471 5.72 6.04 12.57
C ALA A 471 5.36 4.60 12.94
N VAL A 472 6.23 3.90 13.71
CA VAL A 472 5.96 2.53 14.18
C VAL A 472 4.81 2.52 15.18
N LYS A 473 4.76 3.48 16.11
CA LYS A 473 3.64 3.64 17.05
C LYS A 473 2.32 3.92 16.31
N VAL A 474 2.32 4.82 15.34
CA VAL A 474 1.14 5.10 14.51
C VAL A 474 0.68 3.84 13.78
N LEU A 475 1.60 3.05 13.20
CA LEU A 475 1.23 1.79 12.57
C LEU A 475 0.63 0.78 13.57
N ALA A 476 1.18 0.71 14.78
CA ALA A 476 0.62 -0.13 15.85
C ALA A 476 -0.83 0.29 16.21
N LEU A 477 -1.09 1.59 16.25
CA LEU A 477 -2.42 2.15 16.52
C LEU A 477 -3.42 1.90 15.38
N VAL A 478 -2.98 1.96 14.12
CA VAL A 478 -3.88 1.76 12.96
C VAL A 478 -4.02 0.29 12.55
N GLY A 479 -3.00 -0.52 12.84
CA GLY A 479 -2.95 -1.94 12.51
C GLY A 479 -2.35 -2.25 11.14
N VAL A 480 -1.49 -3.28 11.08
CA VAL A 480 -0.78 -3.71 9.86
C VAL A 480 -1.75 -4.08 8.73
N LYS A 481 -2.85 -4.77 9.05
CA LYS A 481 -3.85 -5.19 8.04
C LYS A 481 -4.51 -4.00 7.34
N ASP A 482 -4.85 -2.95 8.07
CA ASP A 482 -5.50 -1.76 7.49
C ASP A 482 -4.51 -0.94 6.65
N PHE A 483 -3.26 -0.85 7.11
CA PHE A 483 -2.18 -0.29 6.31
C PHE A 483 -2.00 -1.05 4.98
N LEU A 484 -1.92 -2.39 4.99
CA LEU A 484 -1.74 -3.20 3.79
C LEU A 484 -2.93 -3.03 2.82
N ARG A 485 -4.16 -3.03 3.35
CA ARG A 485 -5.36 -2.78 2.55
C ARG A 485 -5.33 -1.40 1.87
N LYS A 486 -4.86 -0.38 2.60
CA LYS A 486 -4.69 0.97 2.08
C LYS A 486 -3.61 1.01 0.99
N ALA A 487 -2.46 0.41 1.24
CA ALA A 487 -1.35 0.33 0.29
C ALA A 487 -1.76 -0.36 -1.03
N GLU A 488 -2.45 -1.51 -0.94
CA GLU A 488 -2.97 -2.22 -2.12
C GLU A 488 -3.98 -1.36 -2.90
N SER A 489 -4.91 -0.69 -2.21
CA SER A 489 -5.90 0.19 -2.86
C SER A 489 -5.26 1.40 -3.58
N MET A 490 -4.07 1.81 -3.16
CA MET A 490 -3.26 2.84 -3.83
C MET A 490 -2.41 2.29 -4.99
N GLY A 491 -2.50 1.00 -5.32
CA GLY A 491 -1.81 0.37 -6.43
C GLY A 491 -0.58 -0.47 -6.06
N LEU A 492 -0.21 -0.56 -4.79
CA LEU A 492 0.95 -1.33 -4.32
C LEU A 492 0.58 -2.81 -4.15
N LYS A 493 0.52 -3.56 -5.24
CA LYS A 493 0.06 -4.96 -5.26
C LYS A 493 0.91 -5.92 -4.42
N THR A 494 2.19 -5.62 -4.23
CA THR A 494 3.10 -6.41 -3.38
C THR A 494 2.73 -6.37 -1.90
N PHE A 495 1.93 -5.37 -1.49
CA PHE A 495 1.43 -5.16 -0.13
C PHE A 495 0.00 -5.69 0.07
N ALA A 496 -0.46 -6.65 -0.74
CA ALA A 496 -1.79 -7.26 -0.56
C ALA A 496 -1.98 -7.75 0.89
N PRO A 497 -3.17 -7.54 1.52
CA PRO A 497 -3.45 -7.81 2.93
C PRO A 497 -3.67 -9.31 3.22
N THR A 498 -2.80 -10.17 2.68
CA THR A 498 -2.79 -11.61 2.94
C THR A 498 -2.23 -11.91 4.33
N GLN A 499 -2.64 -13.03 4.93
CA GLN A 499 -2.10 -13.46 6.23
C GLN A 499 -0.57 -13.65 6.17
N GLN A 500 -0.06 -14.12 5.03
CA GLN A 500 1.38 -14.26 4.81
C GLN A 500 2.10 -12.90 4.88
N ASN A 501 1.56 -11.87 4.25
CA ASN A 501 2.14 -10.52 4.28
C ASN A 501 2.02 -9.87 5.67
N ILE A 502 0.89 -10.05 6.37
CA ILE A 502 0.70 -9.54 7.74
C ILE A 502 1.79 -10.13 8.65
N ASN A 503 2.00 -11.45 8.59
CA ASN A 503 3.00 -12.13 9.41
C ASN A 503 4.45 -11.77 8.99
N ARG A 504 4.72 -11.66 7.68
CA ARG A 504 6.04 -11.36 7.14
C ARG A 504 6.53 -9.96 7.51
N PHE A 505 5.65 -8.97 7.42
CA PHE A 505 6.07 -7.58 7.50
C PHE A 505 6.04 -7.00 8.92
N GLY A 506 5.03 -7.34 9.71
CA GLY A 506 4.85 -6.78 11.04
C GLY A 506 4.90 -5.24 11.06
N LEU A 507 5.34 -4.68 12.18
CA LEU A 507 5.45 -3.22 12.35
C LEU A 507 6.59 -2.58 11.53
N ALA A 508 7.57 -3.38 11.08
CA ALA A 508 8.68 -2.88 10.27
C ALA A 508 8.24 -2.36 8.89
N ILE A 509 7.03 -2.73 8.43
CA ILE A 509 6.52 -2.30 7.12
C ILE A 509 6.43 -0.78 6.97
N THR A 510 6.12 -0.03 8.04
CA THR A 510 6.05 1.45 7.99
C THR A 510 7.41 2.11 7.79
N LEU A 511 8.50 1.35 8.02
CA LEU A 511 9.88 1.78 7.72
C LEU A 511 10.39 1.22 6.38
N GLY A 512 9.51 0.57 5.61
CA GLY A 512 9.82 0.04 4.29
C GLY A 512 10.34 -1.40 4.29
N GLY A 513 9.94 -2.23 5.25
CA GLY A 513 10.33 -3.66 5.33
C GLY A 513 9.75 -4.57 4.22
N GLY A 514 8.93 -4.03 3.31
CA GLY A 514 8.45 -4.70 2.10
C GLY A 514 9.08 -4.11 0.84
N GLU A 515 8.85 -4.72 -0.31
CA GLU A 515 9.43 -4.31 -1.58
C GLU A 515 8.37 -3.81 -2.57
N SER A 516 8.70 -2.78 -3.34
CA SER A 516 7.86 -2.23 -4.42
C SER A 516 8.74 -1.71 -5.55
N THR A 517 8.15 -1.48 -6.73
CA THR A 517 8.84 -0.82 -7.84
C THR A 517 8.80 0.70 -7.69
N LEU A 518 9.75 1.41 -8.32
CA LEU A 518 9.71 2.87 -8.38
C LEU A 518 8.44 3.35 -9.11
N LEU A 519 8.04 2.65 -10.15
CA LEU A 519 6.83 2.96 -10.90
C LEU A 519 5.57 2.89 -10.02
N ASP A 520 5.39 1.80 -9.27
CA ASP A 520 4.22 1.62 -8.40
C ASP A 520 4.21 2.63 -7.24
N MET A 521 5.37 2.87 -6.62
CA MET A 521 5.47 3.88 -5.56
C MET A 521 5.15 5.30 -6.08
N THR A 522 5.64 5.65 -7.29
CA THR A 522 5.30 6.94 -7.92
C THR A 522 3.80 7.01 -8.24
N GLY A 523 3.21 5.90 -8.71
CA GLY A 523 1.77 5.74 -8.89
C GLY A 523 0.98 5.97 -7.60
N ALA A 524 1.40 5.37 -6.50
CA ALA A 524 0.75 5.56 -5.19
C ALA A 524 0.79 7.01 -4.71
N PHE A 525 1.88 7.74 -4.95
CA PHE A 525 1.96 9.17 -4.64
C PHE A 525 1.07 10.03 -5.54
N SER A 526 0.82 9.61 -6.79
CA SER A 526 -0.12 10.30 -7.67
C SER A 526 -1.57 10.22 -7.16
N VAL A 527 -1.92 9.20 -6.37
CA VAL A 527 -3.20 9.12 -5.67
C VAL A 527 -3.36 10.27 -4.67
N LEU A 528 -2.30 10.58 -3.90
CA LEU A 528 -2.30 11.72 -2.97
C LEU A 528 -2.43 13.05 -3.73
N ALA A 529 -1.73 13.21 -4.85
CA ALA A 529 -1.81 14.39 -5.72
C ALA A 529 -3.24 14.65 -6.22
N ARG A 530 -4.04 13.60 -6.42
CA ARG A 530 -5.43 13.62 -6.90
C ARG A 530 -6.48 13.70 -5.80
N GLY A 531 -6.11 14.04 -4.58
CA GLY A 531 -7.04 14.07 -3.45
C GLY A 531 -7.56 12.71 -3.05
N GLY A 532 -6.73 11.68 -3.15
CA GLY A 532 -7.03 10.32 -2.71
C GLY A 532 -7.79 9.45 -3.72
N LYS A 533 -7.91 9.90 -4.96
CA LYS A 533 -8.57 9.12 -6.04
C LYS A 533 -7.56 8.18 -6.69
N SER A 534 -7.93 6.91 -6.86
CA SER A 534 -7.12 5.90 -7.56
C SER A 534 -6.75 6.35 -8.98
N ASN A 535 -5.58 5.93 -9.42
CA ASN A 535 -5.06 6.29 -10.73
C ASN A 535 -4.32 5.09 -11.35
N ASP A 536 -4.77 4.67 -12.53
CA ASP A 536 -4.04 3.66 -13.27
C ASP A 536 -2.77 4.28 -13.85
N VAL A 537 -1.66 3.57 -13.78
CA VAL A 537 -0.44 3.94 -14.49
C VAL A 537 -0.59 3.54 -15.95
N LEU A 538 -0.56 4.54 -16.82
CA LEU A 538 -0.87 4.39 -18.24
C LEU A 538 0.35 4.71 -19.12
N PRO A 539 1.09 3.69 -19.59
CA PRO A 539 2.22 3.90 -20.50
C PRO A 539 1.80 3.94 -21.99
N ILE A 540 0.60 3.50 -22.33
CA ILE A 540 0.11 3.37 -23.70
C ILE A 540 -1.15 4.19 -23.89
N LYS A 541 -1.24 4.94 -24.98
CA LYS A 541 -2.47 5.61 -25.43
C LYS A 541 -3.35 4.67 -26.26
N GLU A 542 -2.77 4.11 -27.31
CA GLU A 542 -3.43 3.18 -28.22
C GLU A 542 -2.42 2.47 -29.11
N VAL A 543 -2.83 1.35 -29.68
CA VAL A 543 -2.07 0.65 -30.72
C VAL A 543 -2.96 0.55 -31.96
N LYS A 544 -2.45 0.96 -33.11
CA LYS A 544 -3.15 0.91 -34.40
C LYS A 544 -2.48 -0.06 -35.36
N ASP A 545 -3.27 -0.63 -36.27
CA ASP A 545 -2.76 -1.37 -37.43
C ASP A 545 -2.29 -0.39 -38.53
N ARG A 546 -1.77 -0.95 -39.63
CA ARG A 546 -1.30 -0.16 -40.79
C ARG A 546 -2.40 0.68 -41.44
N ARG A 547 -3.66 0.27 -41.37
CA ARG A 547 -4.81 0.97 -41.93
C ARG A 547 -5.34 2.06 -41.00
N GLY A 548 -4.77 2.17 -39.79
CA GLY A 548 -5.15 3.16 -38.81
C GLY A 548 -6.27 2.69 -37.86
N PHE A 549 -6.73 1.44 -37.97
CA PHE A 549 -7.71 0.89 -37.02
C PHE A 549 -7.05 0.60 -35.67
N THR A 550 -7.72 0.97 -34.59
CA THR A 550 -7.27 0.71 -33.23
C THR A 550 -7.42 -0.78 -32.92
N VAL A 551 -6.30 -1.48 -32.75
CA VAL A 551 -6.26 -2.89 -32.35
C VAL A 551 -6.19 -3.07 -30.84
N TYR A 552 -5.73 -2.05 -30.12
CA TYR A 552 -5.69 -2.03 -28.66
C TYR A 552 -5.80 -0.60 -28.12
N LYS A 553 -6.58 -0.46 -27.07
CA LYS A 553 -6.66 0.77 -26.27
C LYS A 553 -6.82 0.38 -24.80
N PRO A 554 -6.01 0.90 -23.88
CA PRO A 554 -6.15 0.59 -22.46
C PRO A 554 -7.56 0.92 -21.96
N LYS A 555 -8.17 -0.01 -21.23
CA LYS A 555 -9.37 0.29 -20.46
C LYS A 555 -8.92 1.09 -19.24
N ARG A 556 -9.47 2.29 -19.06
CA ARG A 556 -9.30 3.04 -17.82
C ARG A 556 -10.29 2.52 -16.80
N ASN A 557 -9.81 2.11 -15.65
CA ASN A 557 -10.70 1.81 -14.53
C ASN A 557 -11.38 3.10 -14.07
N SER A 558 -12.60 3.00 -13.57
CA SER A 558 -13.24 4.14 -12.92
C SER A 558 -12.41 4.57 -11.72
N SER A 559 -12.08 5.84 -11.64
CA SER A 559 -11.36 6.40 -10.50
C SER A 559 -12.20 6.25 -9.22
N GLN A 560 -11.68 5.57 -8.23
CA GLN A 560 -12.32 5.35 -6.93
C GLN A 560 -11.65 6.20 -5.85
N GLN A 561 -12.42 6.68 -4.87
CA GLN A 561 -11.88 7.33 -3.69
C GLN A 561 -11.29 6.26 -2.77
N VAL A 562 -9.95 6.12 -2.72
CA VAL A 562 -9.24 5.12 -1.92
C VAL A 562 -8.63 5.71 -0.65
N ILE A 563 -8.44 7.03 -0.62
CA ILE A 563 -8.14 7.83 0.57
C ILE A 563 -9.13 8.99 0.57
N THR A 564 -9.66 9.38 1.72
CA THR A 564 -10.53 10.55 1.81
C THR A 564 -9.80 11.81 1.32
N SER A 565 -10.52 12.73 0.69
CA SER A 565 -9.91 13.98 0.21
C SER A 565 -9.32 14.81 1.36
N GLN A 566 -9.91 14.72 2.54
CA GLN A 566 -9.44 15.38 3.75
C GLN A 566 -8.10 14.80 4.22
N ALA A 567 -7.98 13.49 4.35
CA ALA A 567 -6.71 12.83 4.73
C ALA A 567 -5.62 13.07 3.68
N SER A 568 -5.96 13.02 2.39
CA SER A 568 -5.04 13.32 1.29
C SER A 568 -4.53 14.77 1.36
N PHE A 569 -5.42 15.73 1.68
CA PHE A 569 -5.06 17.13 1.88
C PHE A 569 -4.09 17.29 3.06
N LEU A 570 -4.38 16.70 4.22
CA LEU A 570 -3.51 16.77 5.40
C LEU A 570 -2.12 16.22 5.10
N ILE A 571 -2.01 15.07 4.42
CA ILE A 571 -0.73 14.51 3.99
C ILE A 571 0.00 15.47 3.04
N SER A 572 -0.68 15.97 2.00
CA SER A 572 -0.09 16.88 1.01
C SER A 572 0.39 18.17 1.65
N HIS A 573 -0.41 18.73 2.57
CA HIS A 573 -0.08 19.93 3.31
C HIS A 573 1.16 19.75 4.21
N ILE A 574 1.24 18.63 4.95
CA ILE A 574 2.41 18.32 5.78
C ILE A 574 3.66 18.13 4.91
N LEU A 575 3.54 17.38 3.81
CA LEU A 575 4.67 17.08 2.91
C LEU A 575 5.12 18.28 2.08
N SER A 576 4.32 19.33 1.95
CA SER A 576 4.70 20.59 1.31
C SER A 576 5.24 21.64 2.29
N ASP A 577 5.04 21.43 3.59
CA ASP A 577 5.47 22.35 4.64
C ASP A 577 6.96 22.17 4.95
N ASN A 578 7.79 23.14 4.54
CA ASN A 578 9.22 23.09 4.81
C ASN A 578 9.54 23.23 6.31
N VAL A 579 8.70 23.93 7.08
CA VAL A 579 8.89 24.09 8.54
C VAL A 579 8.73 22.74 9.24
N ALA A 580 7.75 21.93 8.80
CA ALA A 580 7.49 20.62 9.37
C ALA A 580 8.66 19.64 9.25
N ARG A 581 9.62 19.88 8.34
CA ARG A 581 10.77 19.00 8.08
C ARG A 581 12.12 19.56 8.49
N THR A 582 12.15 20.78 9.03
CA THR A 582 13.41 21.53 9.22
C THR A 582 14.35 20.88 10.22
N ASP A 583 13.84 20.18 11.25
CA ASP A 583 14.68 19.54 12.27
C ASP A 583 15.58 18.43 11.68
N ALA A 584 15.04 17.60 10.79
CA ALA A 584 15.80 16.51 10.18
C ALA A 584 16.55 16.91 8.91
N PHE A 585 16.05 17.89 8.13
CA PHE A 585 16.54 18.18 6.79
C PHE A 585 17.14 19.57 6.62
N GLY A 586 17.00 20.42 7.62
CA GLY A 586 17.41 21.83 7.54
C GLY A 586 16.47 22.68 6.67
N PRO A 587 16.55 24.01 6.77
CA PRO A 587 15.64 24.93 6.05
C PRO A 587 15.93 25.02 4.56
N SER A 588 17.17 24.71 4.12
CA SER A 588 17.67 24.91 2.75
C SER A 588 18.04 23.59 2.05
N SER A 589 17.29 22.51 2.29
CA SER A 589 17.54 21.21 1.65
C SER A 589 17.03 21.17 0.20
N TYR A 590 17.48 20.16 -0.57
CA TYR A 590 16.96 19.87 -1.93
C TYR A 590 15.46 19.56 -1.96
N LEU A 591 14.83 19.37 -0.81
CA LEU A 591 13.38 19.15 -0.69
C LEU A 591 12.58 20.46 -0.76
N ASN A 592 13.24 21.59 -0.62
CA ASN A 592 12.65 22.91 -0.74
C ASN A 592 13.01 23.52 -2.12
N ILE A 593 12.02 23.69 -2.98
CA ILE A 593 12.19 24.40 -4.25
C ILE A 593 11.71 25.84 -4.02
N PRO A 594 12.63 26.82 -4.01
CA PRO A 594 12.27 28.21 -3.68
C PRO A 594 11.14 28.75 -4.54
N GLY A 595 10.13 29.35 -3.90
CA GLY A 595 8.97 29.94 -4.56
C GLY A 595 7.99 28.93 -5.19
N LYS A 596 8.10 27.64 -4.86
CA LYS A 596 7.24 26.57 -5.36
C LYS A 596 6.65 25.72 -4.22
N THR A 597 5.37 25.41 -4.31
CA THR A 597 4.70 24.51 -3.36
C THR A 597 4.69 23.08 -3.92
N VAL A 598 5.47 22.19 -3.32
CA VAL A 598 5.63 20.79 -3.76
C VAL A 598 5.62 19.88 -2.55
N ALA A 599 4.79 18.87 -2.55
CA ALA A 599 4.79 17.82 -1.55
C ALA A 599 5.90 16.80 -1.85
N VAL A 600 6.72 16.43 -0.86
CA VAL A 600 7.85 15.51 -1.08
C VAL A 600 8.17 14.68 0.15
N LYS A 601 8.57 13.43 -0.08
CA LYS A 601 9.00 12.48 0.95
C LYS A 601 10.24 11.71 0.51
N THR A 602 11.19 11.58 1.42
CA THR A 602 12.42 10.79 1.25
C THR A 602 12.28 9.41 1.86
N GLY A 603 13.04 8.45 1.39
CA GLY A 603 13.23 7.14 1.96
C GLY A 603 14.67 6.69 1.88
N THR A 604 15.13 5.96 2.88
CA THR A 604 16.45 5.32 2.91
C THR A 604 16.28 4.00 3.65
N THR A 605 16.81 2.91 3.11
CA THR A 605 16.85 1.62 3.81
C THR A 605 17.92 1.60 4.89
N ASN A 606 17.72 0.79 5.94
CA ASN A 606 18.62 0.72 7.09
C ASN A 606 20.07 0.42 6.66
N ASP A 607 20.26 -0.52 5.73
CA ASP A 607 21.57 -0.91 5.22
C ASP A 607 22.11 0.03 4.11
N LYS A 608 21.42 1.16 3.87
CA LYS A 608 21.81 2.15 2.85
C LYS A 608 21.94 1.56 1.44
N ARG A 609 21.07 0.59 1.10
CA ARG A 609 21.03 -0.07 -0.21
C ARG A 609 20.18 0.72 -1.20
N ASP A 610 19.11 1.35 -0.70
CA ASP A 610 18.14 2.09 -1.50
C ASP A 610 17.95 3.49 -0.94
N ASN A 611 17.95 4.47 -1.84
CA ASN A 611 17.71 5.86 -1.53
C ASN A 611 16.61 6.39 -2.46
N TRP A 612 15.55 6.94 -1.87
CA TRP A 612 14.34 7.33 -2.58
C TRP A 612 13.99 8.79 -2.31
N THR A 613 13.44 9.44 -3.32
CA THR A 613 12.74 10.72 -3.16
C THR A 613 11.55 10.75 -4.11
N ILE A 614 10.35 10.91 -3.57
CA ILE A 614 9.12 11.00 -4.36
C ILE A 614 8.36 12.25 -3.93
N GLY A 615 7.99 13.07 -4.92
CA GLY A 615 7.22 14.28 -4.66
C GLY A 615 6.32 14.64 -5.82
N TYR A 616 5.34 15.48 -5.52
CA TYR A 616 4.28 15.78 -6.48
C TYR A 616 3.71 17.19 -6.34
N THR A 617 3.15 17.65 -7.44
CA THR A 617 2.19 18.76 -7.52
C THR A 617 0.85 18.22 -8.06
N ASN A 618 -0.12 19.09 -8.24
CA ASN A 618 -1.38 18.74 -8.91
C ASN A 618 -1.18 18.25 -10.36
N ASP A 619 -0.08 18.64 -11.02
CA ASP A 619 0.17 18.34 -12.42
C ASP A 619 1.13 17.17 -12.64
N VAL A 620 2.18 17.06 -11.83
CA VAL A 620 3.21 16.04 -12.02
C VAL A 620 3.60 15.35 -10.73
N THR A 621 3.91 14.05 -10.82
CA THR A 621 4.50 13.24 -9.77
C THR A 621 5.85 12.71 -10.24
N VAL A 622 6.91 12.97 -9.48
CA VAL A 622 8.28 12.56 -9.79
C VAL A 622 8.78 11.62 -8.72
N GLY A 623 9.16 10.41 -9.11
CA GLY A 623 9.83 9.44 -8.25
C GLY A 623 11.27 9.22 -8.72
N VAL A 624 12.20 9.13 -7.76
CA VAL A 624 13.63 8.88 -8.01
C VAL A 624 14.13 7.81 -7.04
N TRP A 625 14.92 6.89 -7.57
CA TRP A 625 15.66 5.88 -6.83
C TRP A 625 17.15 5.96 -7.17
N VAL A 626 18.01 5.75 -6.16
CA VAL A 626 19.47 5.64 -6.28
C VAL A 626 19.93 4.44 -5.48
N GLY A 627 20.82 3.63 -6.05
CA GLY A 627 21.35 2.44 -5.41
C GLY A 627 22.18 1.58 -6.35
N ASN A 628 22.41 0.32 -5.98
CA ASN A 628 23.13 -0.65 -6.78
C ASN A 628 22.20 -1.73 -7.36
N ASN A 629 22.41 -2.12 -8.62
CA ASN A 629 21.58 -3.14 -9.28
C ASN A 629 21.61 -4.49 -8.53
N ASP A 630 22.75 -4.84 -7.94
CA ASP A 630 22.97 -6.07 -7.18
C ASP A 630 22.54 -5.97 -5.71
N ASN A 631 21.91 -4.85 -5.35
CA ASN A 631 21.47 -4.55 -3.98
C ASN A 631 22.63 -4.49 -2.96
N SER A 632 23.88 -4.25 -3.39
CA SER A 632 24.99 -3.98 -2.49
C SER A 632 24.82 -2.61 -1.81
N PRO A 633 25.31 -2.41 -0.56
CA PRO A 633 25.16 -1.16 0.15
C PRO A 633 26.00 -0.04 -0.50
N MET A 634 25.47 1.19 -0.42
CA MET A 634 26.20 2.41 -0.81
C MET A 634 27.08 2.90 0.35
N ASN A 635 28.02 3.80 0.05
CA ASN A 635 28.89 4.40 1.07
C ASN A 635 28.02 5.14 2.14
N PRO A 636 28.24 4.88 3.43
CA PRO A 636 27.48 5.49 4.51
C PRO A 636 27.43 7.02 4.54
N ARG A 637 28.46 7.70 4.01
CA ARG A 637 28.52 9.17 3.99
C ARG A 637 27.52 9.82 3.03
N ILE A 638 27.02 9.10 2.01
CA ILE A 638 26.07 9.63 1.01
C ILE A 638 24.66 9.13 1.24
N ALA A 639 24.49 8.17 2.06
CA ALA A 639 23.26 7.42 2.16
C ALA A 639 22.14 8.12 2.95
N SER A 640 22.02 9.44 2.87
CA SER A 640 20.77 10.08 3.29
C SER A 640 19.88 10.36 2.07
N GLY A 641 18.57 10.35 2.26
CA GLY A 641 17.64 10.80 1.20
C GLY A 641 17.97 12.19 0.63
N ILE A 642 18.79 12.97 1.34
CA ILE A 642 19.18 14.33 0.94
C ILE A 642 20.29 14.31 -0.12
N THR A 643 21.19 13.35 -0.10
CA THR A 643 22.44 13.39 -0.88
C THR A 643 22.44 12.49 -2.11
N GLY A 644 21.56 11.49 -2.17
CA GLY A 644 21.45 10.57 -3.29
C GLY A 644 20.32 10.94 -4.26
N ALA A 645 19.07 10.57 -3.93
CA ALA A 645 17.93 10.77 -4.82
C ALA A 645 17.37 12.20 -4.83
N SER A 646 17.53 12.97 -3.74
CA SER A 646 16.91 14.30 -3.65
C SER A 646 17.50 15.34 -4.60
N PRO A 647 18.81 15.40 -4.90
CA PRO A 647 19.34 16.30 -5.94
C PRO A 647 18.74 16.01 -7.32
N ILE A 648 18.64 14.73 -7.69
CA ILE A 648 18.03 14.30 -8.97
C ILE A 648 16.57 14.74 -9.03
N TRP A 649 15.81 14.39 -7.97
CA TRP A 649 14.40 14.75 -7.85
C TRP A 649 14.18 16.27 -7.92
N SER A 650 14.96 17.03 -7.16
CA SER A 650 14.86 18.49 -7.09
C SER A 650 15.13 19.14 -8.44
N ASN A 651 16.18 18.69 -9.15
CA ASN A 651 16.55 19.23 -10.45
C ASN A 651 15.50 18.88 -11.51
N ILE A 652 14.95 17.64 -11.53
CA ILE A 652 13.86 17.27 -12.43
C ILE A 652 12.63 18.14 -12.13
N MET A 653 12.16 18.16 -10.88
CA MET A 653 10.96 18.90 -10.48
C MET A 653 11.11 20.40 -10.77
N LYS A 654 12.26 20.99 -10.41
CA LYS A 654 12.55 22.40 -10.68
C LYS A 654 12.50 22.69 -12.18
N LYS A 655 13.09 21.84 -13.03
CA LYS A 655 13.09 22.04 -14.48
C LYS A 655 11.68 21.93 -15.03
N LEU A 656 10.87 20.95 -14.59
CA LEU A 656 9.47 20.81 -15.00
C LEU A 656 8.63 22.03 -14.64
N LEU A 657 8.81 22.61 -13.45
CA LEU A 657 8.01 23.73 -12.93
C LEU A 657 8.49 25.11 -13.42
N THR A 658 9.71 25.23 -13.95
CA THR A 658 10.26 26.51 -14.40
C THR A 658 10.31 26.65 -15.93
N ASP A 659 10.26 25.54 -16.67
CA ASP A 659 10.28 25.57 -18.13
C ASP A 659 8.88 25.93 -18.67
N LYS A 660 8.76 27.14 -19.19
CA LYS A 660 7.50 27.69 -19.73
C LYS A 660 6.92 26.86 -20.88
N LYS A 661 7.72 26.05 -21.56
CA LYS A 661 7.27 25.19 -22.66
C LYS A 661 6.50 23.99 -22.14
N LEU A 662 6.85 23.46 -20.98
CA LEU A 662 6.25 22.26 -20.39
C LEU A 662 4.90 22.53 -19.72
N LYS A 663 4.64 23.79 -19.32
CA LYS A 663 3.35 24.26 -18.75
C LYS A 663 2.86 23.51 -17.49
N TYR A 664 3.78 22.90 -16.72
CA TYR A 664 3.41 22.32 -15.43
C TYR A 664 3.40 23.42 -14.36
N SER A 665 2.37 23.38 -13.52
CA SER A 665 2.22 24.30 -12.39
C SER A 665 2.66 23.67 -11.09
N ASP A 666 3.10 24.49 -10.14
CA ASP A 666 3.27 24.11 -8.76
C ASP A 666 1.92 24.15 -8.00
N GLY A 667 1.93 23.69 -6.76
CA GLY A 667 0.77 23.62 -5.90
C GLY A 667 0.31 22.20 -5.59
N ILE A 668 -0.26 22.07 -4.41
CA ILE A 668 -0.95 20.87 -3.97
C ILE A 668 -2.46 21.06 -4.15
N MET A 669 -3.22 19.99 -3.93
CA MET A 669 -4.67 20.05 -3.97
C MET A 669 -5.23 21.18 -3.09
N LYS A 670 -6.29 21.83 -3.55
CA LYS A 670 -7.00 22.84 -2.76
C LYS A 670 -7.64 22.18 -1.54
N GLN A 671 -7.79 22.99 -0.49
CA GLN A 671 -8.49 22.54 0.72
C GLN A 671 -9.89 22.03 0.37
N PRO A 672 -10.23 20.77 0.65
CA PRO A 672 -11.57 20.24 0.39
C PRO A 672 -12.56 20.70 1.47
N SER A 673 -13.85 20.51 1.21
CA SER A 673 -14.88 20.66 2.24
C SER A 673 -14.63 19.69 3.41
N GLY A 674 -15.05 20.08 4.61
CA GLY A 674 -14.84 19.25 5.82
C GLY A 674 -13.41 19.36 6.40
N ILE A 675 -12.69 20.42 6.07
CA ILE A 675 -11.42 20.80 6.70
C ILE A 675 -11.54 22.16 7.37
N LYS A 676 -11.15 22.27 8.63
CA LYS A 676 -11.08 23.50 9.42
C LYS A 676 -9.66 23.80 9.87
N ALA A 677 -9.33 25.08 9.92
CA ALA A 677 -8.10 25.53 10.56
C ALA A 677 -8.41 26.00 11.99
N LEU A 678 -7.57 25.60 12.93
CA LEU A 678 -7.69 25.97 14.33
C LEU A 678 -6.31 26.32 14.92
N ILE A 679 -6.27 27.25 15.86
CA ILE A 679 -5.06 27.50 16.63
C ILE A 679 -4.95 26.43 17.73
N VAL A 680 -3.80 25.80 17.83
CA VAL A 680 -3.51 24.73 18.78
C VAL A 680 -2.24 25.02 19.56
N ASP A 681 -2.07 24.34 20.69
CA ASP A 681 -0.80 24.27 21.41
C ASP A 681 0.25 23.61 20.49
N ALA A 682 1.33 24.33 20.21
CA ALA A 682 2.40 23.88 19.33
C ALA A 682 3.25 22.75 19.94
N TYR A 683 3.16 22.51 21.25
CA TYR A 683 3.99 21.56 21.98
C TYR A 683 3.29 20.21 22.24
N LEU A 684 2.15 20.23 22.93
CA LEU A 684 1.42 19.01 23.32
C LEU A 684 0.10 18.79 22.56
N GLY A 685 -0.21 19.64 21.55
CA GLY A 685 -1.50 19.57 20.86
C GLY A 685 -2.67 19.99 21.78
N GLY A 686 -3.90 19.85 21.31
CA GLY A 686 -5.08 20.36 22.00
C GLY A 686 -5.29 21.85 21.77
N LEU A 687 -6.26 22.46 22.48
CA LEU A 687 -6.48 23.90 22.48
C LEU A 687 -5.29 24.63 23.10
N PRO A 688 -5.10 25.95 22.81
CA PRO A 688 -4.04 26.77 23.42
C PRO A 688 -4.04 26.68 24.91
N LYS A 689 -2.86 26.59 25.53
CA LYS A 689 -2.62 26.68 26.96
C LYS A 689 -1.75 27.90 27.24
N ASP A 690 -2.13 28.67 28.21
CA ASP A 690 -1.35 29.85 28.63
C ASP A 690 0.10 29.48 28.98
N GLY A 691 1.04 30.32 28.53
CA GLY A 691 2.47 30.08 28.69
C GLY A 691 3.13 29.14 27.69
N TYR A 692 2.39 28.57 26.73
CA TYR A 692 2.92 27.70 25.68
C TYR A 692 2.77 28.30 24.28
N PRO A 693 3.69 28.03 23.36
CA PRO A 693 3.61 28.52 21.99
C PRO A 693 2.42 27.89 21.25
N THR A 694 1.84 28.66 20.34
CA THR A 694 0.70 28.24 19.54
C THR A 694 1.05 28.20 18.05
N ARG A 695 0.30 27.42 17.26
CA ARG A 695 0.37 27.39 15.80
C ARG A 695 -0.99 27.11 15.19
N SER A 696 -1.16 27.47 13.91
CA SER A 696 -2.33 27.05 13.14
C SER A 696 -2.17 25.60 12.69
N GLU A 697 -3.27 24.84 12.72
CA GLU A 697 -3.33 23.46 12.21
C GLU A 697 -4.66 23.17 11.54
N TYR A 698 -4.64 22.21 10.59
CA TYR A 698 -5.83 21.75 9.87
C TYR A 698 -6.37 20.44 10.45
N PHE A 699 -7.70 20.37 10.53
CA PHE A 699 -8.45 19.25 11.09
C PHE A 699 -9.58 18.83 10.14
N VAL A 700 -9.85 17.53 10.10
CA VAL A 700 -11.11 17.03 9.52
C VAL A 700 -12.25 17.42 10.48
N ASP A 701 -13.38 17.90 9.96
CA ASP A 701 -14.55 18.26 10.76
C ASP A 701 -14.90 17.16 11.76
N GLY A 702 -15.03 17.54 13.03
CA GLY A 702 -15.33 16.63 14.14
C GLY A 702 -14.11 15.96 14.78
N THR A 703 -12.89 16.17 14.25
CA THR A 703 -11.64 15.66 14.84
C THR A 703 -10.82 16.76 15.53
N GLU A 704 -11.26 18.00 15.46
CA GLU A 704 -10.63 19.13 16.15
C GLU A 704 -10.64 18.94 17.66
N PRO A 705 -9.57 19.36 18.37
CA PRO A 705 -9.54 19.27 19.82
C PRO A 705 -10.60 20.19 20.44
N LYS A 706 -11.28 19.68 21.47
CA LYS A 706 -12.29 20.42 22.24
C LYS A 706 -11.73 21.05 23.50
N ASP A 707 -10.60 20.51 23.98
CA ASP A 707 -9.96 20.87 25.24
C ASP A 707 -8.46 21.06 25.05
N VAL A 708 -7.79 21.62 26.04
CA VAL A 708 -6.33 21.59 26.14
C VAL A 708 -5.83 20.14 26.19
N SER A 709 -4.56 19.93 25.86
CA SER A 709 -3.99 18.57 25.86
C SER A 709 -4.24 17.85 27.18
N ALA A 710 -4.67 16.58 27.07
CA ALA A 710 -4.88 15.71 28.23
C ALA A 710 -3.59 15.42 29.03
N PHE A 711 -2.43 15.75 28.48
CA PHE A 711 -1.15 15.63 29.18
C PHE A 711 -0.91 16.74 30.18
N TYR A 712 -1.62 17.89 30.14
CA TYR A 712 -1.63 18.88 31.20
C TYR A 712 -2.54 18.38 32.30
N LYS A 713 -1.96 18.08 33.46
CA LYS A 713 -2.67 17.58 34.64
C LYS A 713 -2.52 18.55 35.77
N LYS A 714 -3.63 18.93 36.39
CA LYS A 714 -3.62 19.55 37.71
C LYS A 714 -3.53 18.47 38.78
N LEU A 715 -2.44 18.39 39.49
CA LEU A 715 -2.26 17.42 40.57
C LEU A 715 -2.36 18.18 41.92
N LYS A 716 -2.99 17.53 42.89
CA LYS A 716 -3.09 17.98 44.25
C LYS A 716 -1.83 17.55 45.00
N ILE A 717 -1.03 18.50 45.39
CA ILE A 717 0.26 18.31 46.02
C ILE A 717 0.16 18.63 47.50
N SER A 718 0.62 17.73 48.35
CA SER A 718 0.72 17.94 49.79
C SER A 718 1.60 19.15 50.13
N LYS A 719 1.06 20.10 50.90
CA LYS A 719 1.84 21.22 51.44
C LYS A 719 2.88 20.77 52.46
N SER A 720 2.73 19.56 53.02
CA SER A 720 3.60 19.02 54.04
C SER A 720 4.91 18.46 53.51
N ASN A 721 4.90 17.75 52.35
CA ASN A 721 6.07 17.05 51.87
C ASN A 721 6.25 17.06 50.32
N GLY A 722 5.38 17.77 49.59
CA GLY A 722 5.50 17.89 48.13
C GLY A 722 5.11 16.62 47.32
N LYS A 723 4.62 15.56 47.96
CA LYS A 723 4.10 14.36 47.35
C LYS A 723 2.65 14.56 46.90
N LEU A 724 2.03 13.56 46.20
CA LEU A 724 0.61 13.58 45.89
C LEU A 724 -0.20 13.61 47.19
N ALA A 725 -1.07 14.60 47.33
CA ALA A 725 -1.89 14.76 48.53
C ALA A 725 -2.76 13.54 48.74
N ASN A 726 -2.73 12.99 49.95
CA ASN A 726 -3.62 11.91 50.34
C ASN A 726 -5.05 12.40 50.59
N ASP A 727 -6.00 11.49 50.79
CA ASP A 727 -7.41 11.86 51.02
C ASP A 727 -7.65 12.76 52.24
N VAL A 728 -6.84 12.61 53.28
CA VAL A 728 -6.94 13.43 54.50
C VAL A 728 -6.55 14.88 54.19
N GLU A 729 -5.42 15.06 53.48
CA GLU A 729 -4.93 16.38 53.09
C GLU A 729 -5.87 17.03 52.06
N ILE A 730 -6.44 16.27 51.11
CA ILE A 730 -7.43 16.77 50.13
C ILE A 730 -8.67 17.29 50.86
N ARG A 731 -9.19 16.56 51.83
CA ARG A 731 -10.42 16.93 52.54
C ARG A 731 -10.20 18.05 53.54
N SER A 732 -9.00 18.12 54.15
CA SER A 732 -8.63 19.20 55.08
C SER A 732 -8.17 20.49 54.39
N GLY A 733 -8.02 20.48 53.06
CA GLY A 733 -7.49 21.61 52.29
C GLY A 733 -5.98 21.85 52.46
N ASN A 734 -5.25 20.84 52.99
CA ASN A 734 -3.80 20.89 53.15
C ASN A 734 -3.05 20.49 51.89
N TYR A 735 -3.52 20.94 50.74
CA TYR A 735 -2.88 20.73 49.45
C TYR A 735 -2.82 22.04 48.66
N GLU A 736 -2.01 22.06 47.65
CA GLU A 736 -2.01 23.03 46.57
C GLU A 736 -2.22 22.34 45.22
N GLU A 737 -2.88 23.01 44.29
CA GLU A 737 -3.00 22.51 42.93
C GLU A 737 -1.85 23.05 42.08
N LYS A 738 -1.08 22.17 41.48
CA LYS A 738 0.01 22.52 40.53
C LYS A 738 -0.20 21.84 39.17
N ASP A 739 0.14 22.59 38.13
CA ASP A 739 0.13 22.07 36.76
C ASP A 739 1.39 21.26 36.48
N PHE A 740 1.21 20.06 35.94
CA PHE A 740 2.29 19.15 35.53
C PHE A 740 2.04 18.65 34.11
N ILE A 741 3.12 18.27 33.43
CA ILE A 741 3.03 17.49 32.16
C ILE A 741 3.19 16.03 32.52
N VAL A 742 2.09 15.27 32.39
CA VAL A 742 2.04 13.83 32.69
C VAL A 742 1.67 13.10 31.39
N ILE A 743 2.66 12.47 30.76
CA ILE A 743 2.47 11.81 29.48
C ILE A 743 2.22 10.34 29.72
N THR A 744 1.11 9.85 29.15
CA THR A 744 0.70 8.45 29.23
C THR A 744 0.37 7.93 27.84
N GLU A 745 0.92 6.76 27.51
CA GLU A 745 0.57 6.02 26.30
C GLU A 745 0.28 4.56 26.63
N ASN A 746 -0.64 3.94 25.90
CA ASN A 746 -0.92 2.53 26.01
C ASN A 746 -0.28 1.78 24.85
N ASP A 747 0.30 0.61 25.12
CA ASP A 747 0.85 -0.30 24.11
C ASP A 747 -0.26 -1.19 23.51
N PRO A 748 -0.78 -0.89 22.30
CA PRO A 748 -1.90 -1.61 21.71
C PRO A 748 -1.50 -2.99 21.15
N VAL A 749 -0.21 -3.28 21.07
CA VAL A 749 0.32 -4.53 20.52
C VAL A 749 0.93 -5.45 21.58
N SER A 750 0.78 -5.08 22.86
CA SER A 750 1.19 -5.93 23.99
C SER A 750 0.39 -7.22 24.01
N SER A 751 1.08 -8.34 24.09
CA SER A 751 0.48 -9.68 24.26
C SER A 751 0.68 -10.28 25.65
N ASP A 752 1.49 -9.63 26.50
CA ASP A 752 1.91 -10.08 27.84
C ASP A 752 1.50 -9.10 28.94
N ASN A 753 0.56 -8.20 28.66
CA ASN A 753 0.06 -7.15 29.57
C ASN A 753 1.12 -6.12 30.04
N LYS A 754 2.31 -6.10 29.45
CA LYS A 754 3.30 -5.06 29.73
C LYS A 754 3.05 -3.84 28.86
N ASN A 755 3.01 -2.65 29.44
CA ASN A 755 2.95 -1.40 28.69
C ASN A 755 4.36 -0.89 28.39
N ARG A 756 5.01 -1.48 27.38
CA ARG A 756 6.38 -1.10 26.98
C ARG A 756 6.51 0.35 26.54
N TRP A 757 5.41 0.94 26.06
CA TRP A 757 5.40 2.34 25.67
C TRP A 757 5.53 3.24 26.90
N GLN A 758 4.77 2.93 27.98
CA GLN A 758 4.86 3.70 29.22
C GLN A 758 6.20 3.48 29.92
N GLU A 759 6.71 2.24 29.95
CA GLU A 759 8.05 1.95 30.50
C GLU A 759 9.14 2.79 29.82
N ALA A 760 9.07 2.93 28.48
CA ALA A 760 9.99 3.75 27.69
C ALA A 760 9.83 5.26 28.00
N ILE A 761 8.60 5.74 28.22
CA ILE A 761 8.33 7.14 28.61
C ILE A 761 8.91 7.42 30.00
N ASP A 762 8.67 6.54 30.96
CA ASP A 762 9.15 6.69 32.33
C ASP A 762 10.70 6.67 32.39
N ALA A 763 11.34 5.82 31.56
CA ALA A 763 12.79 5.83 31.42
C ALA A 763 13.31 7.14 30.83
N TRP A 764 12.63 7.66 29.80
CA TRP A 764 12.99 8.94 29.19
C TRP A 764 12.78 10.12 30.15
N VAL A 765 11.69 10.14 30.94
CA VAL A 765 11.44 11.19 31.96
C VAL A 765 12.55 11.22 33.01
N ARG A 766 13.01 10.03 33.47
CA ARG A 766 14.15 9.93 34.37
C ARG A 766 15.44 10.50 33.77
N ASP A 767 15.76 10.09 32.54
CA ASP A 767 16.92 10.61 31.79
C ASP A 767 16.87 12.15 31.64
N GLN A 768 15.67 12.70 31.35
CA GLN A 768 15.50 14.14 31.25
C GLN A 768 15.75 14.84 32.60
N ALA A 769 15.25 14.28 33.71
CA ALA A 769 15.46 14.84 35.06
C ALA A 769 16.95 14.76 35.44
N GLU A 770 17.67 13.68 35.13
CA GLU A 770 19.11 13.55 35.32
C GLU A 770 19.92 14.62 34.56
N LYS A 771 19.43 15.02 33.37
CA LYS A 771 20.00 16.11 32.56
C LYS A 771 19.56 17.51 32.98
N GLY A 772 18.84 17.65 34.10
CA GLY A 772 18.37 18.93 34.63
C GLY A 772 17.12 19.48 33.94
N ASN A 773 16.43 18.68 33.13
CA ASN A 773 15.15 19.05 32.50
C ASN A 773 13.99 18.52 33.34
N ASP A 774 13.57 19.26 34.36
CA ASP A 774 12.49 18.88 35.29
C ASP A 774 11.07 19.12 34.72
N LYS A 775 10.95 19.57 33.48
CA LYS A 775 9.65 19.91 32.86
C LYS A 775 8.62 18.78 32.90
N PHE A 776 9.09 17.52 32.86
CA PHE A 776 8.26 16.31 32.86
C PHE A 776 8.24 15.59 34.22
N LYS A 777 8.92 16.11 35.20
CA LYS A 777 8.99 15.52 36.53
C LYS A 777 7.70 15.85 37.29
N TYR A 778 7.05 14.87 37.83
CA TYR A 778 5.89 15.02 38.68
C TYR A 778 5.94 14.01 39.82
N PRO A 779 5.32 14.31 40.99
CA PRO A 779 5.24 13.37 42.09
C PRO A 779 4.40 12.13 41.71
N THR A 780 4.92 10.94 41.99
CA THR A 780 4.24 9.65 41.78
C THR A 780 3.86 8.98 43.12
N GLU A 781 4.47 9.39 44.23
CA GLU A 781 4.23 8.84 45.54
C GLU A 781 3.14 9.62 46.27
N SER A 782 2.22 8.92 46.91
CA SER A 782 1.26 9.55 47.82
C SER A 782 1.93 10.06 49.09
N SER A 783 1.44 11.17 49.60
CA SER A 783 1.87 11.72 50.87
C SER A 783 1.53 10.76 52.04
N ASP A 784 2.50 10.61 52.90
CA ASP A 784 2.37 9.91 54.19
C ASP A 784 2.17 10.90 55.36
N ALA A 785 2.24 12.21 55.06
CA ALA A 785 2.00 13.25 56.04
C ALA A 785 0.52 13.22 56.48
N ASN A 786 0.34 13.39 57.76
CA ASN A 786 -0.97 13.39 58.42
C ASN A 786 -1.77 12.04 58.24
N ALA A 787 -1.10 10.96 57.92
CA ALA A 787 -1.73 9.63 57.72
C ALA A 787 -2.55 9.20 58.95
N ASP A 788 -2.11 9.56 60.13
CA ASP A 788 -2.79 9.26 61.38
C ASP A 788 -3.84 10.32 61.79
N SER A 789 -3.97 11.42 61.04
CA SER A 789 -4.91 12.49 61.37
C SER A 789 -6.34 12.18 60.94
N VAL A 790 -7.28 12.86 61.55
CA VAL A 790 -8.71 12.81 61.18
C VAL A 790 -9.11 14.17 60.62
N GLY A 791 -9.52 14.22 59.35
CA GLY A 791 -10.10 15.41 58.76
C GLY A 791 -11.61 15.43 58.95
N VAL A 792 -12.18 16.58 59.33
CA VAL A 792 -13.62 16.80 59.47
C VAL A 792 -14.04 17.97 58.58
N SER A 793 -15.09 17.80 57.80
CA SER A 793 -15.68 18.85 56.95
C SER A 793 -17.20 18.91 57.13
N ILE A 794 -17.70 20.01 57.66
CA ILE A 794 -19.12 20.27 57.80
C ILE A 794 -19.65 20.76 56.43
N LYS A 795 -20.60 20.04 55.84
CA LYS A 795 -21.24 20.33 54.55
C LYS A 795 -22.54 21.13 54.73
N SER A 796 -23.20 20.98 55.87
CA SER A 796 -24.39 21.71 56.24
C SER A 796 -24.47 21.74 57.78
N PRO A 797 -24.91 22.84 58.42
CA PRO A 797 -25.21 24.16 57.80
C PRO A 797 -23.91 24.84 57.30
N GLY A 798 -24.07 25.83 56.39
CA GLY A 798 -22.95 26.71 55.97
C GLY A 798 -22.55 27.66 57.09
N ASN A 799 -21.26 28.11 57.11
CA ASN A 799 -20.81 29.09 58.06
C ASN A 799 -21.59 30.39 57.94
N GLU A 800 -22.01 30.95 59.11
CA GLU A 800 -22.79 32.18 59.25
C GLU A 800 -24.22 32.09 58.63
N SER A 801 -24.70 30.89 58.35
CA SER A 801 -26.03 30.67 57.77
C SER A 801 -27.14 30.84 58.84
N LYS A 802 -28.32 31.28 58.39
CA LYS A 802 -29.56 31.24 59.20
C LYS A 802 -30.24 29.89 58.96
N VAL A 803 -30.62 29.22 60.03
CA VAL A 803 -31.33 27.93 60.02
C VAL A 803 -32.59 28.03 60.88
N GLY A 804 -33.55 27.14 60.71
CA GLY A 804 -34.70 26.98 61.61
C GLY A 804 -34.32 26.24 62.88
N SER A 805 -35.24 26.21 63.84
CA SER A 805 -35.04 25.58 65.18
C SER A 805 -34.65 24.09 65.07
N ASN A 806 -35.13 23.41 64.05
CA ASN A 806 -34.72 22.04 63.68
C ASN A 806 -33.96 22.06 62.34
N PHE A 807 -32.69 21.64 62.32
CA PHE A 807 -31.85 21.62 61.12
C PHE A 807 -30.95 20.39 61.09
N GLU A 808 -30.47 20.04 59.90
CA GLU A 808 -29.56 18.90 59.70
C GLU A 808 -28.07 19.36 59.69
N VAL A 809 -27.26 18.71 60.54
CA VAL A 809 -25.80 18.76 60.45
C VAL A 809 -25.34 17.59 59.58
N LYS A 810 -24.71 17.96 58.43
CA LYS A 810 -24.08 17.00 57.53
C LYS A 810 -22.54 17.23 57.61
N ALA A 811 -21.82 16.16 57.96
CA ALA A 811 -20.37 16.19 58.02
C ALA A 811 -19.77 14.96 57.37
N VAL A 812 -18.62 15.13 56.71
CA VAL A 812 -17.84 14.09 56.05
C VAL A 812 -16.47 13.99 56.73
N PHE A 813 -16.01 12.76 56.91
CA PHE A 813 -14.75 12.47 57.59
C PHE A 813 -13.76 11.88 56.64
N SER A 814 -12.45 12.14 56.91
CA SER A 814 -11.33 11.54 56.22
C SER A 814 -10.31 11.04 57.24
N SER A 815 -10.01 9.76 57.18
CA SER A 815 -8.99 9.12 57.98
C SER A 815 -8.53 7.84 57.28
N MET A 816 -7.26 7.52 57.41
CA MET A 816 -6.74 6.21 56.93
C MET A 816 -7.23 5.05 57.80
N GLU A 817 -7.51 5.32 59.10
CA GLU A 817 -8.09 4.39 60.04
C GLU A 817 -9.61 4.61 60.15
N LYS A 818 -10.37 3.60 60.58
CA LYS A 818 -11.81 3.69 60.78
C LYS A 818 -12.16 4.74 61.83
N ILE A 819 -13.22 5.51 61.58
CA ILE A 819 -13.76 6.48 62.55
C ILE A 819 -14.57 5.72 63.59
N LYS A 820 -14.08 5.63 64.79
CA LYS A 820 -14.75 4.92 65.87
C LYS A 820 -15.84 5.68 66.60
N ASN A 821 -15.74 7.03 66.63
CA ASN A 821 -16.68 7.90 67.34
C ASN A 821 -16.77 9.30 66.69
N VAL A 822 -17.97 9.82 66.63
CA VAL A 822 -18.26 11.17 66.13
C VAL A 822 -19.17 11.89 67.14
N LYS A 823 -18.81 13.12 67.52
CA LYS A 823 -19.57 13.96 68.44
C LYS A 823 -19.91 15.30 67.80
N ILE A 824 -21.12 15.80 68.04
CA ILE A 824 -21.55 17.11 67.61
C ILE A 824 -21.85 17.94 68.86
N TYR A 825 -21.29 19.13 68.92
CA TYR A 825 -21.44 20.13 69.97
C TYR A 825 -22.17 21.38 69.47
N ALA A 826 -22.97 22.01 70.31
CA ALA A 826 -23.52 23.31 70.07
C ALA A 826 -23.07 24.23 71.27
N ASN A 827 -22.29 25.27 71.03
CA ASN A 827 -21.66 26.11 72.02
C ASN A 827 -20.99 25.30 73.15
N GLY A 828 -20.26 24.23 72.76
CA GLY A 828 -19.53 23.37 73.68
C GLY A 828 -20.38 22.27 74.38
N VAL A 829 -21.69 22.31 74.26
CA VAL A 829 -22.57 21.29 74.83
C VAL A 829 -22.74 20.16 73.83
N GLU A 830 -22.43 18.92 74.22
CA GLU A 830 -22.61 17.70 73.38
C GLU A 830 -24.14 17.48 73.08
N LYS A 831 -24.47 17.39 71.79
CA LYS A 831 -25.83 17.17 71.30
C LYS A 831 -26.01 15.79 70.67
N VAL A 832 -24.95 15.25 70.07
CA VAL A 832 -24.97 13.97 69.42
C VAL A 832 -23.64 13.25 69.71
N ASN A 833 -23.76 11.93 69.95
CA ASN A 833 -22.62 11.03 70.05
C ASN A 833 -22.91 9.77 69.26
N ILE A 834 -22.06 9.41 68.32
CA ILE A 834 -22.27 8.28 67.39
C ILE A 834 -21.00 7.41 67.40
N ASP A 835 -21.18 6.15 67.81
CA ASP A 835 -20.11 5.17 67.71
C ASP A 835 -20.20 4.38 66.41
N GLY A 836 -19.08 3.87 65.91
CA GLY A 836 -18.95 3.06 64.71
C GLY A 836 -18.17 3.73 63.56
N ASP A 837 -17.92 2.93 62.49
CA ASP A 837 -17.17 3.37 61.30
C ASP A 837 -18.07 4.24 60.43
N ASN A 838 -17.99 5.55 60.64
CA ASN A 838 -18.73 6.55 59.90
C ASN A 838 -17.85 7.31 58.92
N LYS A 839 -18.11 7.21 57.62
CA LYS A 839 -17.46 8.05 56.58
C LYS A 839 -18.13 9.42 56.43
N ASP A 840 -19.42 9.48 56.72
CA ASP A 840 -20.23 10.71 56.82
C ASP A 840 -21.33 10.56 57.83
N ILE A 841 -21.91 11.65 58.25
CA ILE A 841 -23.09 11.71 59.10
C ILE A 841 -24.10 12.73 58.59
N THR A 842 -25.38 12.44 58.80
CA THR A 842 -26.45 13.38 58.70
C THR A 842 -27.30 13.24 59.98
N ARG A 843 -27.40 14.32 60.82
CA ARG A 843 -28.16 14.27 62.04
C ARG A 843 -28.95 15.56 62.23
N SER A 844 -30.19 15.43 62.55
CA SER A 844 -31.05 16.54 62.91
C SER A 844 -30.76 17.00 64.32
N ILE A 845 -30.62 18.29 64.55
CA ILE A 845 -30.41 18.95 65.85
C ILE A 845 -31.50 19.98 66.03
N THR A 846 -32.08 19.99 67.23
CA THR A 846 -33.04 21.04 67.63
C THR A 846 -32.37 21.96 68.64
N LEU A 847 -32.43 23.27 68.39
CA LEU A 847 -31.89 24.32 69.27
C LEU A 847 -32.88 25.44 69.33
N ASP A 848 -32.88 26.12 70.49
CA ASP A 848 -33.68 27.33 70.69
C ASP A 848 -33.12 28.52 69.86
N LYS A 849 -33.93 29.57 69.72
CA LYS A 849 -33.51 30.76 68.98
C LYS A 849 -32.25 31.39 69.65
N GLY A 850 -31.20 31.51 68.80
CA GLY A 850 -29.90 32.02 69.29
C GLY A 850 -28.76 31.87 68.26
N THR A 851 -27.56 32.32 68.65
CA THR A 851 -26.35 32.14 67.87
C THR A 851 -25.55 30.93 68.40
N TYR A 852 -25.10 30.07 67.57
CA TYR A 852 -24.40 28.84 67.96
C TYR A 852 -23.15 28.61 67.13
N GLU A 853 -22.10 28.12 67.76
CA GLU A 853 -21.01 27.41 67.10
C GLU A 853 -21.32 25.94 67.13
N ILE A 854 -21.55 25.38 65.93
CA ILE A 854 -21.72 23.91 65.72
C ILE A 854 -20.36 23.35 65.47
N LYS A 855 -19.84 22.50 66.37
CA LYS A 855 -18.56 21.82 66.25
C LYS A 855 -18.77 20.33 66.09
N VAL A 856 -18.12 19.75 65.11
CA VAL A 856 -18.12 18.32 64.90
C VAL A 856 -16.70 17.79 65.18
N VAL A 857 -16.61 16.79 66.06
CA VAL A 857 -15.36 16.11 66.41
C VAL A 857 -15.47 14.65 66.03
N ALA A 858 -14.51 14.16 65.25
CA ALA A 858 -14.42 12.74 64.94
C ALA A 858 -13.14 12.11 65.48
N LYS A 859 -13.19 10.90 65.96
CA LYS A 859 -12.07 10.15 66.54
C LYS A 859 -11.90 8.80 65.83
N ASN A 860 -10.69 8.43 65.44
CA ASN A 860 -10.39 7.17 64.75
C ASN A 860 -9.96 6.07 65.75
N GLU A 861 -9.73 4.84 65.25
CA GLU A 861 -9.34 3.66 66.03
C GLU A 861 -7.99 3.85 66.74
N LYS A 862 -7.09 4.70 66.18
CA LYS A 862 -5.79 5.05 66.82
C LYS A 862 -5.90 6.21 67.79
N ASP A 863 -7.08 6.54 68.25
CA ASP A 863 -7.34 7.62 69.20
C ASP A 863 -6.95 9.05 68.75
N LYS A 864 -6.71 9.24 67.45
CA LYS A 864 -6.51 10.55 66.86
C LYS A 864 -7.86 11.19 66.60
N SER A 865 -7.97 12.49 66.86
CA SER A 865 -9.19 13.27 66.64
C SER A 865 -8.96 14.46 65.70
N GLY A 866 -10.00 14.78 64.93
CA GLY A 866 -10.12 15.98 64.11
C GLY A 866 -11.39 16.73 64.42
N GLU A 867 -11.43 18.01 64.18
CA GLU A 867 -12.63 18.81 64.42
C GLU A 867 -12.84 19.87 63.34
N ALA A 868 -14.08 20.28 63.17
CA ALA A 868 -14.47 21.44 62.38
C ALA A 868 -15.63 22.16 63.04
N SER A 869 -15.70 23.45 62.89
CA SER A 869 -16.82 24.25 63.41
C SER A 869 -17.39 25.19 62.35
N VAL A 870 -18.66 25.52 62.50
CA VAL A 870 -19.38 26.54 61.75
C VAL A 870 -20.23 27.36 62.69
N LYS A 871 -20.35 28.61 62.42
CA LYS A 871 -21.19 29.54 63.18
C LYS A 871 -22.57 29.61 62.45
N ILE A 872 -23.65 29.65 63.26
CA ILE A 872 -25.00 29.71 62.71
C ILE A 872 -25.88 30.57 63.53
N GLY A 873 -26.95 31.12 62.94
CA GLY A 873 -28.07 31.77 63.66
C GLY A 873 -29.30 30.88 63.52
N VAL A 874 -29.89 30.43 64.65
CA VAL A 874 -31.13 29.66 64.68
C VAL A 874 -32.29 30.67 64.86
N ASP A 875 -33.19 30.68 63.87
CA ASP A 875 -34.32 31.58 63.72
C ASP A 875 -33.97 33.04 63.77
N MET A 876 -32.67 33.40 63.66
CA MET A 876 -32.11 34.75 63.61
C MET A 876 -30.86 34.75 62.74
N SER A 877 -30.38 35.91 62.27
CA SER A 877 -29.10 36.06 61.62
C SER A 877 -27.93 35.90 62.61
N TRP A 878 -26.81 35.24 62.14
CA TRP A 878 -25.59 35.08 62.97
C TRP A 878 -25.10 36.41 63.57
N ASN A 879 -25.20 37.54 62.84
CA ASN A 879 -24.73 38.88 63.21
C ASN A 879 -25.77 39.72 64.00
N GLU A 880 -26.96 39.13 64.26
CA GLU A 880 -27.94 39.79 65.12
C GLU A 880 -27.59 39.62 66.58
N ALA A 881 -27.40 40.71 67.30
CA ALA A 881 -27.22 40.66 68.77
C ALA A 881 -28.49 40.15 69.48
N PRO A 882 -28.38 39.29 70.50
CA PRO A 882 -29.58 38.88 71.28
C PRO A 882 -30.21 40.12 71.93
N THR A 883 -31.45 40.43 71.56
CA THR A 883 -32.25 41.47 72.22
C THR A 883 -32.66 41.02 73.64
N GLY A 884 -31.95 41.49 74.61
CA GLY A 884 -32.39 41.30 75.97
C GLY A 884 -31.32 41.15 77.04
N VAL A 885 -30.52 42.19 77.36
CA VAL A 885 -29.98 42.46 78.69
C VAL A 885 -29.87 43.98 78.89
N PRO A 886 -30.32 44.57 80.03
CA PRO A 886 -30.35 46.00 80.25
C PRO A 886 -28.94 46.60 80.50
N THR A 887 -28.75 47.73 79.94
CA THR A 887 -27.57 48.65 80.14
C THR A 887 -27.38 49.08 81.53
N GLY A 888 -26.19 48.95 82.01
CA GLY A 888 -25.63 49.69 83.19
C GLY A 888 -24.21 50.12 82.92
N VAL A 889 -24.07 51.45 82.71
CA VAL A 889 -22.82 52.19 82.46
C VAL A 889 -22.04 52.28 83.80
N PRO A 890 -20.68 52.45 83.84
CA PRO A 890 -20.08 53.67 83.38
C PRO A 890 -18.73 53.54 82.61
N THR A 891 -18.58 54.64 81.93
CA THR A 891 -17.45 55.14 81.18
C THR A 891 -16.16 55.23 82.01
N ALA A 892 -15.00 54.91 81.51
CA ALA A 892 -13.70 55.45 81.90
C ALA A 892 -12.86 55.77 80.69
N THR A 893 -12.37 56.90 80.58
CA THR A 893 -11.67 57.67 79.58
C THR A 893 -10.26 57.09 79.24
N PRO A 894 -9.74 57.31 78.09
CA PRO A 894 -8.42 56.74 77.68
C PRO A 894 -7.29 57.66 78.04
N THR A 895 -6.14 57.08 78.33
CA THR A 895 -4.85 57.83 78.45
C THR A 895 -3.86 57.28 77.43
N PRO A 896 -2.99 58.13 76.84
CA PRO A 896 -2.40 57.89 75.55
C PRO A 896 -1.04 57.24 75.61
N THR A 897 -0.68 56.75 74.49
CA THR A 897 0.58 56.22 73.98
C THR A 897 1.85 56.98 74.35
N PRO A 898 3.00 56.35 74.43
CA PRO A 898 4.15 56.93 73.76
C PRO A 898 4.76 55.97 72.73
N ALA A 899 5.22 56.66 71.69
CA ALA A 899 5.90 56.05 70.52
C ALA A 899 7.42 55.93 70.86
N LEU A 900 7.94 54.84 70.27
CA LEU A 900 9.29 54.69 69.68
C LEU A 900 10.56 54.85 70.56
N PRO A 901 11.65 54.16 70.20
CA PRO A 901 12.28 54.24 68.90
C PRO A 901 12.41 52.92 68.16
#